data_9c5e839fb62b0dfd5988681d4a75fd90
#
_entry.id   9c5e839fb62b0dfd5988681d4a75fd90
#
_cell.length_a   1.000
_cell.length_b   1.000
_cell.length_c   1.000
_cell.angle_alpha   90.00
_cell.angle_beta   90.00
_cell.angle_gamma   90.00
#
_symmetry.space_group_name_H-M   'P 1'
#
loop_
_entity.id
_entity.type
_entity.pdbx_description
1 polymer ?
#
loop_
_entity_poly.entity_id
_entity_poly.type
_entity_poly.pdbx_seq_one_letter_code
_entity_poly.pdbx_strand_id
1 'polypeptide(L)'
;MKLIRRTLLVVFTLSFCALALMQRSNVAGKGKGMAVQERTRIRAPEITGGKGWLNTDKPLSLAALKGKVVLLDFWTYGCINCIHIIPDLKRLEAKYANQLVVIGIHSAKFANEKDTENIRHIILRYELEHPVYNDADFAVWQSYGVRAWPTQVLIDPAGYVIGAASGEGNYEVLDKAIATTIEEFRKRGELNEEPLKLVLERAKVGDLPLAFPGKVLADSTTDRLYIADSNHNRIVITKLDGTLIGTVGSGQAGAADGPFDTATFYRPQGMALAGNSLYVADTENHLIRRVDLKTKVVETIAGTGKQATDYFKTGPARTVELSSPWDLHLVGHILYIAMAGPHQIWKLDLDTNEVSTFAGSGREARLDGSLLQAAFAQPSGITSDGKTLYVADSEANIIRSIDLASAKVRTLVGGDLFEFGDVDATGDDVRLQHPLGVIALGDKLLIADTYNHKIKELDPRKQQVKTFVGNGKPGQNDGPNPTFYEPGGLSVANGKLYVADTNNHAVRVVDLKTKEGRTLRIDGLNPPAQLANTELVVGPNSQEIKVAPQQLREASDGVLVINVELPVGYHLNSAAPQRYSITVDNKKVVGVDEQNSTRTDKKLQLPLRVPFRSLSSGSSTLHAQLTLYYCREDNTGTCRIKTLSWVVPVEVTNKASASTELKLNGVVTAD
;
A
#
# COMPACT_ATOMS: atom_id res chain seq x y z
N MET A 1 50.87 24.75 41.75
CA MET A 1 50.59 24.30 43.12
C MET A 1 49.23 23.54 43.12
N LYS A 2 49.34 22.20 43.42
CA LYS A 2 48.26 21.23 43.80
C LYS A 2 47.00 21.12 42.95
N LEU A 3 46.95 20.23 42.04
CA LEU A 3 46.44 18.84 41.95
C LEU A 3 45.35 18.50 43.00
N ILE A 4 44.05 18.33 42.56
CA ILE A 4 43.12 17.38 43.18
C ILE A 4 42.34 16.67 42.02
N ARG A 5 42.68 15.40 41.82
CA ARG A 5 41.90 14.43 41.09
C ARG A 5 40.65 14.05 41.89
N ARG A 6 39.49 14.04 41.29
CA ARG A 6 38.35 13.25 41.77
C ARG A 6 37.94 12.25 40.70
N THR A 7 38.30 11.01 40.95
CA THR A 7 37.88 9.80 40.27
C THR A 7 36.42 9.53 40.62
N LEU A 8 35.51 9.55 39.66
CA LEU A 8 34.16 9.02 39.83
C LEU A 8 34.13 7.56 39.32
N LEU A 9 33.89 6.65 40.25
CA LEU A 9 33.69 5.23 40.03
C LEU A 9 32.28 5.01 39.47
N VAL A 10 32.16 4.57 38.22
CA VAL A 10 30.90 4.10 37.66
C VAL A 10 30.83 2.60 37.90
N VAL A 11 29.86 2.21 38.74
CA VAL A 11 29.58 0.80 39.05
C VAL A 11 28.71 0.24 37.89
N PHE A 12 29.29 -0.61 37.07
CA PHE A 12 28.57 -1.45 36.13
C PHE A 12 28.00 -2.65 36.89
N THR A 13 26.68 -2.75 37.00
CA THR A 13 26.02 -3.99 37.44
C THR A 13 25.79 -4.88 36.20
N LEU A 14 26.69 -5.84 36.00
CA LEU A 14 26.52 -6.96 35.11
C LEU A 14 25.54 -7.97 35.75
N SER A 15 24.38 -8.16 35.13
CA SER A 15 23.48 -9.28 35.45
C SER A 15 23.98 -10.53 34.75
N PHE A 16 24.62 -11.43 35.50
CA PHE A 16 25.06 -12.73 35.06
C PHE A 16 23.86 -13.68 34.93
N CYS A 17 23.63 -14.20 33.74
CA CYS A 17 22.82 -15.38 33.49
C CYS A 17 23.63 -16.62 33.91
N ALA A 18 23.24 -17.27 34.99
CA ALA A 18 23.90 -18.50 35.46
C ALA A 18 23.57 -19.69 34.57
N LEU A 19 24.59 -20.22 33.88
CA LEU A 19 24.57 -21.52 33.25
C LEU A 19 24.77 -22.59 34.31
N ALA A 20 23.73 -23.37 34.63
CA ALA A 20 23.84 -24.52 35.54
C ALA A 20 24.30 -25.75 34.77
N LEU A 21 25.51 -26.18 35.01
CA LEU A 21 26.04 -27.50 34.65
C LEU A 21 25.38 -28.58 35.51
N MET A 22 24.60 -29.46 34.89
CA MET A 22 24.11 -30.68 35.54
C MET A 22 25.21 -31.76 35.59
N GLN A 23 25.73 -32.00 36.80
CA GLN A 23 26.39 -33.27 37.15
C GLN A 23 25.37 -34.38 37.33
N ARG A 24 25.52 -35.47 36.59
CA ARG A 24 24.76 -36.72 36.79
C ARG A 24 25.15 -37.40 38.06
N SER A 25 24.26 -37.54 39.02
CA SER A 25 24.34 -38.56 40.07
C SER A 25 23.09 -39.44 39.94
N ASN A 26 23.30 -40.72 39.67
CA ASN A 26 22.31 -41.75 39.69
C ASN A 26 21.87 -42.02 41.15
N VAL A 27 20.60 -41.70 41.43
CA VAL A 27 19.91 -42.31 42.60
C VAL A 27 18.50 -42.74 42.13
N ALA A 28 18.25 -44.02 42.16
CA ALA A 28 16.95 -44.61 41.93
C ALA A 28 16.00 -44.30 43.08
N GLY A 29 15.00 -43.48 42.85
CA GLY A 29 13.93 -43.16 43.79
C GLY A 29 12.59 -43.12 43.09
N LYS A 30 11.66 -43.95 43.57
CA LYS A 30 10.30 -44.21 43.11
C LYS A 30 9.48 -42.94 42.91
N GLY A 31 8.71 -42.92 41.83
CA GLY A 31 7.90 -41.83 41.28
C GLY A 31 7.01 -41.07 42.27
N LYS A 32 7.09 -39.79 42.15
CA LYS A 32 5.97 -38.84 42.27
C LYS A 32 5.96 -38.04 41.00
N GLY A 33 4.84 -38.09 40.29
CA GLY A 33 4.66 -37.31 39.04
C GLY A 33 5.04 -35.86 39.27
N MET A 34 6.02 -35.37 38.50
CA MET A 34 6.27 -33.95 38.40
C MET A 34 5.02 -33.32 37.82
N ALA A 35 4.32 -32.53 38.63
CA ALA A 35 3.31 -31.63 38.15
C ALA A 35 3.99 -30.71 37.10
N VAL A 36 3.57 -30.84 35.85
CA VAL A 36 3.93 -29.85 34.83
C VAL A 36 3.42 -28.52 35.35
N GLN A 37 4.33 -27.62 35.66
CA GLN A 37 4.00 -26.28 36.11
C GLN A 37 3.20 -25.63 34.97
N GLU A 38 1.88 -25.50 35.13
CA GLU A 38 1.00 -24.82 34.19
C GLU A 38 1.57 -23.41 34.01
N ARG A 39 2.10 -23.11 32.82
CA ARG A 39 2.50 -21.76 32.49
C ARG A 39 1.27 -20.88 32.68
N THR A 40 1.35 -19.89 33.54
CA THR A 40 0.27 -18.93 33.76
C THR A 40 -0.10 -18.30 32.42
N ARG A 41 -1.25 -18.66 31.88
CA ARG A 41 -1.73 -18.12 30.60
C ARG A 41 -2.19 -16.68 30.83
N ILE A 42 -1.68 -15.75 30.03
CA ILE A 42 -2.03 -14.32 30.12
C ILE A 42 -3.28 -14.08 29.29
N ARG A 43 -4.34 -13.62 29.96
CA ARG A 43 -5.56 -13.23 29.24
C ARG A 43 -5.30 -11.97 28.44
N ALA A 44 -5.72 -11.95 27.16
CA ALA A 44 -5.58 -10.80 26.30
C ALA A 44 -6.46 -9.63 26.82
N PRO A 45 -5.90 -8.43 27.01
CA PRO A 45 -6.67 -7.23 27.32
C PRO A 45 -7.66 -6.89 26.19
N GLU A 46 -8.84 -6.36 26.55
CA GLU A 46 -9.81 -5.90 25.54
C GLU A 46 -9.32 -4.67 24.77
N ILE A 47 -9.82 -4.49 23.56
CA ILE A 47 -9.48 -3.40 22.65
C ILE A 47 -10.38 -2.20 22.97
N THR A 48 -9.92 -1.32 23.84
CA THR A 48 -10.70 -0.18 24.36
C THR A 48 -9.82 1.06 24.58
N GLY A 49 -10.44 2.22 24.78
CA GLY A 49 -9.73 3.47 25.13
C GLY A 49 -9.25 4.29 23.93
N GLY A 50 -9.48 3.86 22.69
CA GLY A 50 -9.14 4.61 21.48
C GLY A 50 -10.35 5.36 20.89
N LYS A 51 -10.18 5.88 19.66
CA LYS A 51 -11.17 6.75 19.00
C LYS A 51 -12.24 6.00 18.19
N GLY A 52 -12.06 4.72 17.91
CA GLY A 52 -13.06 3.94 17.18
C GLY A 52 -12.49 2.98 16.13
N TRP A 53 -13.39 2.43 15.32
CA TRP A 53 -13.14 1.34 14.38
C TRP A 53 -13.36 1.78 12.94
N LEU A 54 -12.62 1.18 12.03
CA LEU A 54 -12.74 1.25 10.57
C LEU A 54 -12.81 -0.16 9.98
N ASN A 55 -13.27 -0.32 8.76
CA ASN A 55 -13.50 -1.62 8.08
C ASN A 55 -14.47 -2.54 8.82
N THR A 56 -15.34 -2.01 9.66
CA THR A 56 -16.41 -2.77 10.35
C THR A 56 -17.61 -1.86 10.59
N ASP A 57 -18.80 -2.43 10.65
CA ASP A 57 -20.05 -1.73 10.97
C ASP A 57 -20.31 -1.60 12.48
N LYS A 58 -19.62 -2.43 13.28
CA LYS A 58 -19.78 -2.50 14.74
C LYS A 58 -18.43 -2.60 15.43
N PRO A 59 -18.31 -2.02 16.64
CA PRO A 59 -17.15 -2.27 17.48
C PRO A 59 -16.95 -3.76 17.72
N LEU A 60 -15.72 -4.24 17.55
CA LEU A 60 -15.34 -5.61 17.87
C LEU A 60 -14.82 -5.69 19.31
N SER A 61 -14.98 -6.85 19.93
CA SER A 61 -14.37 -7.19 21.22
C SER A 61 -13.77 -8.59 21.16
N LEU A 62 -12.70 -8.84 21.88
CA LEU A 62 -12.09 -10.16 21.96
C LEU A 62 -13.06 -11.19 22.56
N ALA A 63 -13.95 -10.76 23.45
CA ALA A 63 -15.01 -11.60 23.98
C ALA A 63 -15.99 -12.10 22.88
N ALA A 64 -16.34 -11.22 21.93
CA ALA A 64 -17.20 -11.57 20.78
C ALA A 64 -16.47 -12.44 19.73
N LEU A 65 -15.15 -12.40 19.69
CA LEU A 65 -14.31 -13.19 18.78
C LEU A 65 -13.88 -14.54 19.38
N LYS A 66 -14.45 -14.93 20.51
CA LYS A 66 -14.17 -16.25 21.12
C LYS A 66 -14.42 -17.37 20.11
N GLY A 67 -13.49 -18.31 20.04
CA GLY A 67 -13.46 -19.36 19.01
C GLY A 67 -12.65 -19.01 17.77
N LYS A 68 -12.19 -17.77 17.60
CA LYS A 68 -11.27 -17.33 16.54
C LYS A 68 -9.84 -17.21 17.04
N VAL A 69 -8.89 -17.53 16.21
CA VAL A 69 -7.51 -17.03 16.38
C VAL A 69 -7.50 -15.56 16.02
N VAL A 70 -6.93 -14.70 16.88
CA VAL A 70 -6.84 -13.27 16.62
C VAL A 70 -5.37 -12.86 16.52
N LEU A 71 -5.03 -12.12 15.48
CA LEU A 71 -3.72 -11.50 15.28
C LEU A 71 -3.88 -9.99 15.37
N LEU A 72 -3.39 -9.38 16.45
CA LEU A 72 -3.31 -7.94 16.56
C LEU A 72 -2.03 -7.47 15.88
N ASP A 73 -2.14 -6.55 14.92
CA ASP A 73 -1.02 -5.88 14.28
C ASP A 73 -0.93 -4.45 14.78
N PHE A 74 0.07 -4.15 15.62
CA PHE A 74 0.36 -2.80 16.10
C PHE A 74 1.21 -2.07 15.08
N TRP A 75 0.64 -1.08 14.42
CA TRP A 75 1.23 -0.39 13.29
C TRP A 75 1.00 1.12 13.31
N THR A 76 1.72 1.83 12.43
CA THR A 76 1.47 3.23 12.10
C THR A 76 1.74 3.44 10.62
N TYR A 77 1.01 4.33 9.96
CA TYR A 77 1.02 4.38 8.50
C TYR A 77 2.21 5.13 7.90
N GLY A 78 2.95 5.92 8.68
CA GLY A 78 4.19 6.55 8.23
C GLY A 78 5.37 5.57 8.17
N CYS A 79 5.29 4.41 8.81
CA CYS A 79 6.39 3.47 8.99
C CYS A 79 6.51 2.50 7.81
N ILE A 80 7.63 2.54 7.08
CA ILE A 80 7.86 1.64 5.93
C ILE A 80 7.87 0.16 6.34
N ASN A 81 8.40 -0.18 7.51
CA ASN A 81 8.44 -1.56 8.00
C ASN A 81 7.03 -2.11 8.27
N CYS A 82 6.08 -1.25 8.68
CA CYS A 82 4.68 -1.64 8.81
C CYS A 82 4.01 -1.88 7.45
N ILE A 83 4.40 -1.10 6.45
CA ILE A 83 3.91 -1.28 5.07
C ILE A 83 4.43 -2.60 4.49
N HIS A 84 5.69 -2.94 4.73
CA HIS A 84 6.32 -4.17 4.23
C HIS A 84 5.65 -5.46 4.71
N ILE A 85 5.01 -5.47 5.89
CA ILE A 85 4.33 -6.69 6.38
C ILE A 85 2.89 -6.85 5.88
N ILE A 86 2.31 -5.82 5.23
CA ILE A 86 0.92 -5.88 4.70
C ILE A 86 0.71 -7.08 3.76
N PRO A 87 1.61 -7.39 2.81
CA PRO A 87 1.47 -8.57 1.95
C PRO A 87 1.43 -9.88 2.75
N ASP A 88 2.22 -10.00 3.81
CA ASP A 88 2.25 -11.19 4.67
C ASP A 88 0.95 -11.33 5.48
N LEU A 89 0.41 -10.22 5.99
CA LEU A 89 -0.89 -10.21 6.67
C LEU A 89 -2.00 -10.66 5.70
N LYS A 90 -2.04 -10.11 4.48
CA LYS A 90 -3.01 -10.52 3.44
C LYS A 90 -2.90 -12.01 3.09
N ARG A 91 -1.68 -12.56 3.03
CA ARG A 91 -1.46 -14.01 2.82
C ARG A 91 -2.02 -14.84 3.96
N LEU A 92 -1.81 -14.44 5.22
CA LEU A 92 -2.36 -15.13 6.39
C LEU A 92 -3.89 -15.05 6.41
N GLU A 93 -4.46 -13.88 6.12
CA GLU A 93 -5.91 -13.67 6.02
C GLU A 93 -6.54 -14.56 4.95
N ALA A 94 -5.95 -14.63 3.76
CA ALA A 94 -6.42 -15.48 2.69
C ALA A 94 -6.32 -16.98 3.04
N LYS A 95 -5.20 -17.40 3.66
CA LYS A 95 -4.95 -18.79 4.04
C LYS A 95 -5.90 -19.30 5.14
N TYR A 96 -6.24 -18.44 6.09
CA TYR A 96 -7.02 -18.79 7.28
C TYR A 96 -8.33 -18.00 7.40
N ALA A 97 -8.97 -17.69 6.27
CA ALA A 97 -10.10 -16.77 6.14
C ALA A 97 -11.25 -17.00 7.14
N ASN A 98 -11.49 -18.26 7.53
CA ASN A 98 -12.59 -18.62 8.44
C ASN A 98 -12.15 -18.79 9.91
N GLN A 99 -10.87 -18.87 10.19
CA GLN A 99 -10.34 -19.19 11.52
C GLN A 99 -9.58 -18.02 12.15
N LEU A 100 -8.94 -17.18 11.31
CA LEU A 100 -8.12 -16.04 11.74
C LEU A 100 -8.89 -14.74 11.57
N VAL A 101 -8.75 -13.85 12.53
CA VAL A 101 -9.13 -12.44 12.43
C VAL A 101 -7.88 -11.59 12.67
N VAL A 102 -7.42 -10.88 11.66
CA VAL A 102 -6.41 -9.85 11.81
C VAL A 102 -7.10 -8.56 12.25
N ILE A 103 -6.52 -7.84 13.19
CA ILE A 103 -6.99 -6.52 13.63
C ILE A 103 -5.80 -5.58 13.66
N GLY A 104 -5.84 -4.54 12.83
CA GLY A 104 -4.84 -3.47 12.85
C GLY A 104 -5.09 -2.55 14.06
N ILE A 105 -4.13 -2.46 14.97
CA ILE A 105 -4.14 -1.48 16.06
C ILE A 105 -3.25 -0.32 15.63
N HIS A 106 -3.87 0.73 15.12
CA HIS A 106 -3.16 1.90 14.64
C HIS A 106 -2.79 2.83 15.80
N SER A 107 -1.53 2.75 16.26
CA SER A 107 -0.98 3.56 17.34
C SER A 107 -0.11 4.67 16.74
N ALA A 108 -0.61 5.89 16.74
CA ALA A 108 -0.11 7.02 15.97
C ALA A 108 1.30 7.49 16.40
N LYS A 109 2.29 7.49 15.49
CA LYS A 109 3.62 8.05 15.73
C LYS A 109 3.62 9.58 15.67
N PHE A 110 2.87 10.15 14.72
CA PHE A 110 2.77 11.59 14.46
C PHE A 110 1.38 12.14 14.80
N ALA A 111 1.29 13.47 14.95
CA ALA A 111 0.02 14.12 15.30
C ALA A 111 -1.07 13.91 14.24
N ASN A 112 -0.69 14.01 12.96
CA ASN A 112 -1.59 13.80 11.81
C ASN A 112 -2.18 12.38 11.78
N GLU A 113 -1.45 11.40 12.25
CA GLU A 113 -1.85 9.99 12.28
C GLU A 113 -2.93 9.67 13.31
N LYS A 114 -3.22 10.60 14.24
CA LYS A 114 -4.29 10.47 15.23
C LYS A 114 -5.69 10.68 14.65
N ASP A 115 -5.79 11.23 13.46
CA ASP A 115 -7.06 11.51 12.80
C ASP A 115 -7.60 10.25 12.11
N THR A 116 -8.86 9.90 12.40
CA THR A 116 -9.52 8.72 11.85
C THR A 116 -9.69 8.82 10.33
N GLU A 117 -9.90 10.04 9.77
CA GLU A 117 -10.01 10.21 8.32
C GLU A 117 -8.69 9.93 7.61
N ASN A 118 -7.54 10.32 8.20
CA ASN A 118 -6.24 10.00 7.66
C ASN A 118 -5.99 8.48 7.65
N ILE A 119 -6.38 7.79 8.72
CA ILE A 119 -6.31 6.32 8.78
C ILE A 119 -7.22 5.69 7.69
N ARG A 120 -8.41 6.25 7.44
CA ARG A 120 -9.29 5.80 6.36
C ARG A 120 -8.62 5.91 4.99
N HIS A 121 -7.95 7.02 4.69
CA HIS A 121 -7.20 7.19 3.44
C HIS A 121 -6.08 6.14 3.30
N ILE A 122 -5.41 5.80 4.39
CA ILE A 122 -4.37 4.76 4.37
C ILE A 122 -4.94 3.36 4.17
N ILE A 123 -6.06 3.04 4.81
CA ILE A 123 -6.79 1.79 4.57
C ILE A 123 -7.14 1.66 3.08
N LEU A 124 -7.61 2.74 2.46
CA LEU A 124 -7.91 2.77 1.02
C LEU A 124 -6.65 2.67 0.16
N ARG A 125 -5.58 3.39 0.53
CA ARG A 125 -4.30 3.41 -0.19
C ARG A 125 -3.64 2.04 -0.21
N TYR A 126 -3.61 1.33 0.92
CA TYR A 126 -2.98 0.00 1.02
C TYR A 126 -3.99 -1.15 0.91
N GLU A 127 -5.26 -0.83 0.61
CA GLU A 127 -6.33 -1.83 0.39
C GLU A 127 -6.41 -2.84 1.54
N LEU A 128 -6.38 -2.32 2.79
CA LEU A 128 -6.55 -3.16 3.97
C LEU A 128 -7.99 -3.64 4.07
N GLU A 129 -8.18 -4.93 4.31
CA GLU A 129 -9.51 -5.55 4.41
C GLU A 129 -9.85 -5.97 5.84
N HIS A 130 -8.89 -6.02 6.74
CA HIS A 130 -9.15 -6.30 8.15
C HIS A 130 -9.68 -5.07 8.90
N PRO A 131 -10.35 -5.28 10.04
CA PRO A 131 -10.74 -4.20 10.94
C PRO A 131 -9.53 -3.42 11.45
N VAL A 132 -9.66 -2.10 11.53
CA VAL A 132 -8.62 -1.23 12.08
C VAL A 132 -9.20 -0.43 13.25
N TYR A 133 -8.48 -0.45 14.37
CA TYR A 133 -8.79 0.32 15.55
C TYR A 133 -7.85 1.53 15.69
N ASN A 134 -8.41 2.71 15.87
CA ASN A 134 -7.63 3.94 16.08
C ASN A 134 -7.24 4.07 17.56
N ASP A 135 -6.04 3.60 17.89
CA ASP A 135 -5.41 3.68 19.21
C ASP A 135 -4.59 4.98 19.36
N ALA A 136 -5.21 6.13 19.05
CA ALA A 136 -4.55 7.43 18.97
C ALA A 136 -3.76 7.85 20.22
N ASP A 137 -4.16 7.36 21.40
CA ASP A 137 -3.58 7.72 22.68
C ASP A 137 -2.86 6.54 23.36
N PHE A 138 -2.53 5.49 22.59
CA PHE A 138 -1.73 4.35 23.01
C PHE A 138 -2.34 3.50 24.16
N ALA A 139 -3.65 3.52 24.32
CA ALA A 139 -4.31 2.75 25.40
C ALA A 139 -4.14 1.23 25.21
N VAL A 140 -4.39 0.74 23.99
CA VAL A 140 -4.20 -0.69 23.64
C VAL A 140 -2.71 -1.03 23.58
N TRP A 141 -1.89 -0.20 22.97
CA TRP A 141 -0.44 -0.33 22.93
C TRP A 141 0.16 -0.57 24.34
N GLN A 142 -0.21 0.27 25.31
CA GLN A 142 0.28 0.16 26.68
C GLN A 142 -0.22 -1.11 27.37
N SER A 143 -1.49 -1.49 27.14
CA SER A 143 -2.08 -2.69 27.78
C SER A 143 -1.41 -3.99 27.33
N TYR A 144 -0.87 -4.02 26.09
CA TYR A 144 -0.10 -5.14 25.56
C TYR A 144 1.42 -5.01 25.76
N GLY A 145 1.90 -3.92 26.33
CA GLY A 145 3.32 -3.67 26.58
C GLY A 145 4.16 -3.58 25.29
N VAL A 146 3.56 -3.13 24.19
CA VAL A 146 4.24 -2.96 22.90
C VAL A 146 5.29 -1.86 22.98
N ARG A 147 6.39 -1.99 22.24
CA ARG A 147 7.53 -1.06 22.31
C ARG A 147 8.08 -0.64 20.94
N ALA A 148 7.62 -1.27 19.85
CA ALA A 148 8.11 -1.00 18.50
C ALA A 148 7.01 -1.26 17.46
N TRP A 149 7.09 -0.56 16.32
CA TRP A 149 6.30 -0.82 15.12
C TRP A 149 7.17 -1.55 14.07
N PRO A 150 6.61 -2.52 13.34
CA PRO A 150 5.37 -3.25 13.66
C PRO A 150 5.58 -4.26 14.79
N THR A 151 4.51 -4.60 15.51
CA THR A 151 4.48 -5.72 16.47
C THR A 151 3.19 -6.50 16.29
N GLN A 152 3.29 -7.82 16.07
CA GLN A 152 2.16 -8.73 15.95
C GLN A 152 1.99 -9.50 17.27
N VAL A 153 0.76 -9.54 17.79
CA VAL A 153 0.41 -10.32 19.00
C VAL A 153 -0.64 -11.36 18.64
N LEU A 154 -0.32 -12.64 18.86
CA LEU A 154 -1.19 -13.76 18.56
C LEU A 154 -1.98 -14.18 19.80
N ILE A 155 -3.31 -14.32 19.65
CA ILE A 155 -4.27 -14.67 20.69
C ILE A 155 -5.00 -15.94 20.29
N ASP A 156 -5.14 -16.89 21.20
CA ASP A 156 -5.84 -18.14 20.96
C ASP A 156 -7.38 -18.00 21.01
N PRO A 157 -8.15 -18.99 20.51
CA PRO A 157 -9.61 -18.97 20.52
C PRO A 157 -10.27 -18.86 21.91
N ALA A 158 -9.55 -19.16 22.98
CA ALA A 158 -10.03 -18.98 24.36
C ALA A 158 -9.76 -17.57 24.90
N GLY A 159 -9.05 -16.70 24.14
CA GLY A 159 -8.75 -15.31 24.50
C GLY A 159 -7.47 -15.13 25.32
N TYR A 160 -6.48 -16.00 25.16
CA TYR A 160 -5.18 -15.87 25.83
C TYR A 160 -4.07 -15.56 24.83
N VAL A 161 -3.13 -14.71 25.23
CA VAL A 161 -1.95 -14.39 24.45
C VAL A 161 -1.05 -15.61 24.29
N ILE A 162 -0.72 -15.99 23.06
CA ILE A 162 0.21 -17.06 22.74
C ILE A 162 1.65 -16.51 22.68
N GLY A 163 1.83 -15.36 22.06
CA GLY A 163 3.13 -14.71 21.89
C GLY A 163 3.05 -13.43 21.09
N ALA A 164 4.22 -12.79 20.95
CA ALA A 164 4.38 -11.59 20.14
C ALA A 164 5.64 -11.69 19.29
N ALA A 165 5.61 -11.07 18.12
CA ALA A 165 6.75 -10.90 17.22
C ALA A 165 6.85 -9.43 16.78
N SER A 166 8.05 -8.84 16.78
CA SER A 166 8.26 -7.45 16.37
C SER A 166 9.15 -7.40 15.14
N GLY A 167 8.97 -6.37 14.31
CA GLY A 167 9.70 -6.18 13.05
C GLY A 167 9.11 -6.97 11.89
N GLU A 168 9.89 -7.04 10.82
CA GLU A 168 9.55 -7.71 9.56
C GLU A 168 9.98 -9.18 9.53
N GLY A 169 9.55 -9.94 8.48
CA GLY A 169 10.01 -11.32 8.23
C GLY A 169 9.43 -12.38 9.16
N ASN A 170 8.33 -12.09 9.84
CA ASN A 170 7.70 -13.00 10.82
C ASN A 170 6.69 -13.99 10.21
N TYR A 171 6.47 -13.98 8.88
CA TYR A 171 5.43 -14.78 8.24
C TYR A 171 5.47 -16.26 8.63
N GLU A 172 6.62 -16.92 8.47
CA GLU A 172 6.75 -18.37 8.72
C GLU A 172 6.51 -18.75 10.19
N VAL A 173 6.93 -17.88 11.10
CA VAL A 173 6.72 -18.10 12.55
C VAL A 173 5.25 -17.94 12.90
N LEU A 174 4.59 -16.90 12.36
CA LEU A 174 3.17 -16.65 12.56
C LEU A 174 2.32 -17.72 11.90
N ASP A 175 2.61 -18.11 10.67
CA ASP A 175 1.90 -19.15 9.94
C ASP A 175 1.90 -20.48 10.68
N LYS A 176 3.07 -20.91 11.17
CA LYS A 176 3.21 -22.12 11.96
C LYS A 176 2.44 -22.05 13.28
N ALA A 177 2.52 -20.93 14.00
CA ALA A 177 1.84 -20.74 15.27
C ALA A 177 0.31 -20.75 15.08
N ILE A 178 -0.21 -20.04 14.05
CA ILE A 178 -1.63 -20.02 13.71
C ILE A 178 -2.13 -21.43 13.35
N ALA A 179 -1.42 -22.14 12.44
CA ALA A 179 -1.80 -23.49 12.04
C ALA A 179 -1.89 -24.46 13.24
N THR A 180 -0.88 -24.42 14.12
CA THR A 180 -0.82 -25.27 15.32
C THR A 180 -2.00 -24.97 16.26
N THR A 181 -2.29 -23.69 16.49
CA THR A 181 -3.38 -23.24 17.35
C THR A 181 -4.75 -23.67 16.77
N ILE A 182 -4.97 -23.47 15.48
CA ILE A 182 -6.19 -23.90 14.79
C ILE A 182 -6.40 -25.42 14.95
N GLU A 183 -5.36 -26.21 14.70
CA GLU A 183 -5.45 -27.67 14.83
C GLU A 183 -5.77 -28.12 16.26
N GLU A 184 -5.14 -27.51 17.25
CA GLU A 184 -5.38 -27.82 18.67
C GLU A 184 -6.83 -27.52 19.08
N PHE A 185 -7.33 -26.31 18.77
CA PHE A 185 -8.68 -25.89 19.15
C PHE A 185 -9.78 -26.60 18.33
N ARG A 186 -9.49 -26.95 17.07
CA ARG A 186 -10.40 -27.80 16.26
C ARG A 186 -10.58 -29.16 16.88
N LYS A 187 -9.50 -29.80 17.36
CA LYS A 187 -9.58 -31.10 18.06
C LYS A 187 -10.40 -31.05 19.35
N ARG A 188 -10.46 -29.90 20.00
CA ARG A 188 -11.26 -29.65 21.21
C ARG A 188 -12.73 -29.31 20.92
N GLY A 189 -13.09 -29.04 19.66
CA GLY A 189 -14.41 -28.53 19.30
C GLY A 189 -14.67 -27.08 19.76
N GLU A 190 -13.62 -26.30 20.00
CA GLU A 190 -13.66 -24.93 20.52
C GLU A 190 -13.39 -23.87 19.45
N LEU A 191 -13.25 -24.28 18.16
CA LEU A 191 -12.98 -23.38 17.04
C LEU A 191 -14.30 -22.92 16.39
N ASN A 192 -14.44 -21.63 16.16
CA ASN A 192 -15.51 -21.04 15.35
C ASN A 192 -14.98 -20.79 13.95
N GLU A 193 -15.52 -21.46 12.93
CA GLU A 193 -15.12 -21.33 11.53
C GLU A 193 -16.13 -20.52 10.69
N GLU A 194 -17.10 -19.84 11.30
CA GLU A 194 -18.01 -18.93 10.60
C GLU A 194 -17.26 -17.66 10.15
N PRO A 195 -17.40 -17.23 8.88
CA PRO A 195 -16.76 -16.00 8.40
C PRO A 195 -17.16 -14.77 9.19
N LEU A 196 -16.21 -13.89 9.49
CA LEU A 196 -16.50 -12.58 10.06
C LEU A 196 -17.05 -11.67 8.94
N LYS A 197 -18.23 -11.09 9.16
CA LYS A 197 -18.84 -10.12 8.22
C LYS A 197 -18.28 -8.74 8.50
N LEU A 198 -17.62 -8.15 7.51
CA LEU A 198 -17.02 -6.83 7.58
C LEU A 198 -17.67 -5.87 6.57
N VAL A 199 -17.66 -4.58 6.89
CA VAL A 199 -18.06 -3.48 5.98
C VAL A 199 -16.81 -2.66 5.68
N LEU A 200 -16.24 -2.88 4.51
CA LEU A 200 -14.97 -2.29 4.13
C LEU A 200 -15.12 -0.82 3.70
N GLU A 201 -14.15 0.01 4.07
CA GLU A 201 -14.10 1.42 3.69
C GLU A 201 -14.09 1.60 2.16
N ARG A 202 -13.42 0.71 1.41
CA ARG A 202 -13.38 0.76 -0.06
C ARG A 202 -14.76 0.64 -0.73
N ALA A 203 -15.74 0.01 -0.08
CA ALA A 203 -17.09 -0.09 -0.60
C ALA A 203 -17.83 1.27 -0.61
N LYS A 204 -17.31 2.26 0.11
CA LYS A 204 -17.88 3.61 0.24
C LYS A 204 -17.31 4.59 -0.78
N VAL A 205 -16.24 4.24 -1.50
CA VAL A 205 -15.52 5.11 -2.44
C VAL A 205 -15.79 4.67 -3.87
N GLY A 206 -16.08 5.64 -4.76
CA GLY A 206 -16.25 5.39 -6.19
C GLY A 206 -14.92 5.29 -6.94
N ASP A 207 -15.00 4.92 -8.22
CA ASP A 207 -13.86 4.90 -9.12
C ASP A 207 -13.39 6.35 -9.42
N LEU A 208 -12.12 6.65 -9.16
CA LEU A 208 -11.52 7.97 -9.34
C LEU A 208 -10.63 7.98 -10.59
N PRO A 209 -10.56 9.08 -11.35
CA PRO A 209 -9.63 9.20 -12.48
C PRO A 209 -8.16 9.05 -12.09
N LEU A 210 -7.76 9.64 -10.96
CA LEU A 210 -6.48 9.42 -10.28
C LEU A 210 -6.73 8.81 -8.91
N ALA A 211 -5.85 7.91 -8.46
CA ALA A 211 -5.93 7.32 -7.13
C ALA A 211 -4.60 7.46 -6.39
N PHE A 212 -4.59 8.32 -5.38
CA PHE A 212 -3.43 8.60 -4.52
C PHE A 212 -2.16 8.88 -5.33
N PRO A 213 -2.10 9.92 -6.19
CA PRO A 213 -0.89 10.25 -6.93
C PRO A 213 0.26 10.50 -5.94
N GLY A 214 1.36 9.73 -6.08
CA GLY A 214 2.47 9.82 -5.14
C GLY A 214 3.45 10.92 -5.50
N LYS A 215 3.92 10.94 -6.76
CA LYS A 215 4.90 11.91 -7.25
C LYS A 215 4.49 12.45 -8.62
N VAL A 216 5.09 13.60 -8.96
CA VAL A 216 4.94 14.25 -10.27
C VAL A 216 6.30 14.68 -10.81
N LEU A 217 6.46 14.68 -12.13
CA LEU A 217 7.64 15.18 -12.82
C LEU A 217 7.20 16.03 -14.01
N ALA A 218 7.49 17.32 -13.96
CA ALA A 218 7.17 18.30 -15.00
C ALA A 218 8.40 18.58 -15.86
N ASP A 219 8.27 18.45 -17.18
CA ASP A 219 9.31 18.77 -18.16
C ASP A 219 8.87 19.94 -19.05
N SER A 220 9.51 21.08 -18.87
CA SER A 220 9.27 22.27 -19.69
C SER A 220 9.78 22.15 -21.13
N THR A 221 10.73 21.26 -21.38
CA THR A 221 11.36 21.09 -22.70
C THR A 221 10.42 20.44 -23.69
N THR A 222 9.68 19.45 -23.24
CA THR A 222 8.72 18.68 -24.07
C THR A 222 7.26 19.02 -23.80
N ASP A 223 6.98 19.98 -22.91
CA ASP A 223 5.63 20.34 -22.45
C ASP A 223 4.87 19.11 -21.91
N ARG A 224 5.52 18.35 -20.99
CA ARG A 224 4.94 17.14 -20.42
C ARG A 224 4.93 17.14 -18.90
N LEU A 225 3.89 16.55 -18.36
CA LEU A 225 3.77 16.20 -16.95
C LEU A 225 3.58 14.69 -16.82
N TYR A 226 4.44 14.06 -16.05
CA TYR A 226 4.34 12.65 -15.69
C TYR A 226 3.80 12.57 -14.27
N ILE A 227 2.77 11.74 -14.05
CA ILE A 227 2.09 11.60 -12.77
C ILE A 227 2.15 10.12 -12.39
N ALA A 228 2.79 9.81 -11.27
CA ALA A 228 2.73 8.49 -10.67
C ALA A 228 1.34 8.29 -10.03
N ASP A 229 0.42 7.67 -10.76
CA ASP A 229 -0.93 7.32 -10.32
C ASP A 229 -0.86 6.01 -9.52
N SER A 230 -0.33 6.14 -8.29
CA SER A 230 0.28 5.05 -7.53
C SER A 230 -0.69 3.91 -7.24
N ASN A 231 -1.91 4.19 -6.81
CA ASN A 231 -2.90 3.14 -6.53
C ASN A 231 -3.54 2.54 -7.78
N HIS A 232 -3.46 3.25 -8.91
CA HIS A 232 -3.81 2.67 -10.20
C HIS A 232 -2.63 1.99 -10.90
N ASN A 233 -1.50 1.82 -10.23
CA ASN A 233 -0.34 1.06 -10.74
C ASN A 233 0.07 1.48 -12.16
N ARG A 234 0.07 2.79 -12.45
CA ARG A 234 0.37 3.34 -13.78
C ARG A 234 1.02 4.72 -13.70
N ILE A 235 1.60 5.16 -14.80
CA ILE A 235 2.05 6.55 -15.00
C ILE A 235 1.08 7.22 -15.97
N VAL A 236 0.54 8.37 -15.61
CA VAL A 236 -0.28 9.22 -16.50
C VAL A 236 0.62 10.29 -17.11
N ILE A 237 0.52 10.48 -18.42
CA ILE A 237 1.26 11.49 -19.17
C ILE A 237 0.27 12.53 -19.69
N THR A 238 0.49 13.78 -19.32
CA THR A 238 -0.28 14.93 -19.83
C THR A 238 0.65 15.99 -20.37
N LYS A 239 0.12 17.00 -21.05
CA LYS A 239 0.78 18.29 -21.18
C LYS A 239 0.79 19.01 -19.83
N LEU A 240 1.59 20.07 -19.71
CA LEU A 240 1.65 20.90 -18.51
C LEU A 240 0.32 21.62 -18.20
N ASP A 241 -0.56 21.77 -19.18
CA ASP A 241 -1.91 22.33 -19.00
C ASP A 241 -2.97 21.33 -18.54
N GLY A 242 -2.64 20.00 -18.53
CA GLY A 242 -3.53 18.91 -18.17
C GLY A 242 -4.11 18.14 -19.37
N THR A 243 -3.82 18.55 -20.60
CA THR A 243 -4.26 17.78 -21.80
C THR A 243 -3.68 16.38 -21.75
N LEU A 244 -4.53 15.36 -21.72
CA LEU A 244 -4.14 13.94 -21.64
C LEU A 244 -3.37 13.54 -22.91
N ILE A 245 -2.21 12.90 -22.75
CA ILE A 245 -1.41 12.30 -23.82
C ILE A 245 -1.58 10.78 -23.83
N GLY A 246 -1.59 10.14 -22.66
CA GLY A 246 -1.75 8.70 -22.52
C GLY A 246 -1.34 8.19 -21.15
N THR A 247 -1.30 6.87 -21.05
CA THR A 247 -0.90 6.16 -19.83
C THR A 247 0.17 5.12 -20.13
N VAL A 248 0.96 4.78 -19.13
CA VAL A 248 1.95 3.70 -19.15
C VAL A 248 1.63 2.75 -18.00
N GLY A 249 1.44 1.51 -18.31
CA GLY A 249 0.98 0.47 -17.38
C GLY A 249 -0.49 0.15 -17.56
N SER A 250 -0.82 -1.14 -17.46
CA SER A 250 -2.17 -1.68 -17.60
C SER A 250 -3.11 -1.29 -16.45
N GLY A 251 -2.56 -0.79 -15.34
CA GLY A 251 -3.29 -0.55 -14.10
C GLY A 251 -3.33 -1.76 -13.17
N GLN A 252 -2.81 -2.90 -13.59
CA GLN A 252 -2.68 -4.08 -12.73
C GLN A 252 -1.41 -3.99 -11.88
N ALA A 253 -1.50 -4.44 -10.61
CA ALA A 253 -0.32 -4.64 -9.78
C ALA A 253 0.53 -5.78 -10.35
N GLY A 254 1.83 -5.55 -10.49
CA GLY A 254 2.76 -6.56 -11.03
C GLY A 254 4.05 -5.92 -11.53
N ALA A 255 4.97 -6.76 -12.03
CA ALA A 255 6.30 -6.38 -12.46
C ALA A 255 6.60 -6.73 -13.93
N ALA A 256 5.58 -6.92 -14.76
CA ALA A 256 5.76 -7.31 -16.16
C ALA A 256 6.38 -6.17 -16.98
N ASP A 257 7.45 -6.49 -17.71
CA ASP A 257 8.04 -5.66 -18.75
C ASP A 257 7.21 -5.78 -20.04
N GLY A 258 7.28 -4.81 -20.95
CA GLY A 258 6.62 -4.86 -22.24
C GLY A 258 6.06 -3.51 -22.73
N PRO A 259 5.16 -3.53 -23.73
CA PRO A 259 4.47 -2.34 -24.22
C PRO A 259 3.70 -1.59 -23.13
N PHE A 260 3.42 -0.31 -23.36
CA PHE A 260 2.77 0.57 -22.38
C PHE A 260 1.44 0.06 -21.84
N ASP A 261 0.64 -0.59 -22.67
CA ASP A 261 -0.69 -1.12 -22.36
C ASP A 261 -0.68 -2.45 -21.59
N THR A 262 0.43 -3.18 -21.64
CA THR A 262 0.57 -4.51 -21.03
C THR A 262 1.57 -4.55 -19.88
N ALA A 263 2.50 -3.61 -19.82
CA ALA A 263 3.41 -3.49 -18.70
C ALA A 263 2.64 -3.27 -17.38
N THR A 264 3.22 -3.74 -16.28
CA THR A 264 2.63 -3.57 -14.96
C THR A 264 3.60 -2.89 -14.01
N PHE A 265 3.06 -2.17 -13.04
CA PHE A 265 3.77 -1.57 -11.92
C PHE A 265 3.08 -1.97 -10.62
N TYR A 266 3.73 -1.71 -9.48
CA TYR A 266 3.08 -1.83 -8.19
C TYR A 266 3.41 -0.61 -7.33
N ARG A 267 2.44 0.30 -7.23
CA ARG A 267 2.53 1.60 -6.53
C ARG A 267 3.78 2.41 -6.90
N PRO A 268 3.94 2.76 -8.19
CA PRO A 268 5.06 3.57 -8.62
C PRO A 268 5.07 4.92 -7.91
N GLN A 269 6.26 5.44 -7.58
CA GLN A 269 6.45 6.70 -6.89
C GLN A 269 7.35 7.65 -7.69
N GLY A 270 8.60 7.84 -7.28
CA GLY A 270 9.52 8.79 -7.84
C GLY A 270 9.91 8.53 -9.29
N MET A 271 10.22 9.62 -9.99
CA MET A 271 10.57 9.57 -11.41
C MET A 271 11.74 10.50 -11.71
N ALA A 272 12.59 10.11 -12.67
CA ALA A 272 13.64 10.95 -13.25
C ALA A 272 13.64 10.80 -14.76
N LEU A 273 13.96 11.89 -15.49
CA LEU A 273 13.93 11.94 -16.96
C LEU A 273 15.32 12.20 -17.53
N ALA A 274 15.70 11.42 -18.55
CA ALA A 274 16.88 11.67 -19.38
C ALA A 274 16.53 11.45 -20.85
N GLY A 275 16.37 12.51 -21.60
CA GLY A 275 15.96 12.44 -23.01
C GLY A 275 14.62 11.70 -23.19
N ASN A 276 14.64 10.55 -23.84
CA ASN A 276 13.45 9.72 -24.04
C ASN A 276 13.28 8.61 -22.97
N SER A 277 14.13 8.54 -21.97
CA SER A 277 14.06 7.55 -20.91
C SER A 277 13.48 8.16 -19.63
N LEU A 278 12.31 7.71 -19.22
CA LEU A 278 11.72 8.01 -17.93
C LEU A 278 12.04 6.84 -16.98
N TYR A 279 12.82 7.13 -15.94
CA TYR A 279 13.10 6.18 -14.87
C TYR A 279 12.02 6.27 -13.80
N VAL A 280 11.55 5.14 -13.30
CA VAL A 280 10.44 5.04 -12.34
C VAL A 280 10.86 4.17 -11.16
N ALA A 281 10.68 4.67 -9.96
CA ALA A 281 10.74 3.89 -8.73
C ALA A 281 9.44 3.07 -8.62
N ASP A 282 9.54 1.78 -8.91
CA ASP A 282 8.43 0.82 -8.82
C ASP A 282 8.44 0.19 -7.42
N THR A 283 7.93 0.97 -6.46
CA THR A 283 8.25 0.93 -5.04
C THR A 283 7.91 -0.41 -4.38
N GLU A 284 6.69 -0.90 -4.55
CA GLU A 284 6.24 -2.17 -3.95
C GLU A 284 6.76 -3.40 -4.71
N ASN A 285 7.26 -3.21 -5.93
CA ASN A 285 7.99 -4.24 -6.67
C ASN A 285 9.49 -4.27 -6.31
N HIS A 286 10.00 -3.30 -5.54
CA HIS A 286 11.42 -3.17 -5.23
C HIS A 286 12.29 -3.12 -6.49
N LEU A 287 11.85 -2.38 -7.52
CA LEU A 287 12.47 -2.28 -8.83
C LEU A 287 12.71 -0.82 -9.25
N ILE A 288 13.68 -0.63 -10.15
CA ILE A 288 13.77 0.57 -10.99
C ILE A 288 13.41 0.17 -12.41
N ARG A 289 12.42 0.88 -12.98
CA ARG A 289 11.95 0.63 -14.35
C ARG A 289 12.39 1.76 -15.27
N ARG A 290 12.73 1.43 -16.50
CA ARG A 290 12.93 2.39 -17.59
C ARG A 290 11.74 2.35 -18.53
N VAL A 291 11.12 3.49 -18.75
CA VAL A 291 10.05 3.71 -19.72
C VAL A 291 10.67 4.42 -20.91
N ASP A 292 10.81 3.74 -22.02
CA ASP A 292 11.25 4.34 -23.28
C ASP A 292 10.05 5.02 -23.96
N LEU A 293 10.05 6.35 -23.92
CA LEU A 293 8.96 7.19 -24.44
C LEU A 293 8.88 7.19 -25.98
N LYS A 294 9.94 6.78 -26.68
CA LYS A 294 10.00 6.71 -28.14
C LYS A 294 9.46 5.36 -28.64
N THR A 295 9.96 4.26 -28.08
CA THR A 295 9.56 2.90 -28.49
C THR A 295 8.30 2.42 -27.77
N LYS A 296 7.88 3.12 -26.71
CA LYS A 296 6.72 2.79 -25.86
C LYS A 296 6.84 1.43 -25.19
N VAL A 297 8.01 1.14 -24.64
CA VAL A 297 8.32 -0.09 -23.91
C VAL A 297 8.79 0.24 -22.50
N VAL A 298 8.36 -0.57 -21.55
CA VAL A 298 8.81 -0.57 -20.16
C VAL A 298 9.74 -1.75 -19.94
N GLU A 299 10.89 -1.52 -19.31
CA GLU A 299 11.82 -2.58 -18.92
C GLU A 299 12.34 -2.36 -17.51
N THR A 300 12.63 -3.43 -16.82
CA THR A 300 13.30 -3.41 -15.51
C THR A 300 14.80 -3.22 -15.72
N ILE A 301 15.41 -2.24 -15.06
CA ILE A 301 16.84 -1.97 -15.15
C ILE A 301 17.61 -2.25 -13.86
N ALA A 302 16.95 -2.24 -12.69
CA ALA A 302 17.55 -2.62 -11.42
C ALA A 302 16.55 -3.29 -10.49
N GLY A 303 17.06 -4.11 -9.59
CA GLY A 303 16.26 -4.93 -8.67
C GLY A 303 15.95 -6.33 -9.22
N THR A 304 15.57 -7.23 -8.32
CA THR A 304 15.18 -8.61 -8.62
C THR A 304 13.67 -8.85 -8.47
N GLY A 305 12.93 -7.85 -7.93
CA GLY A 305 11.54 -8.01 -7.53
C GLY A 305 11.35 -8.58 -6.12
N LYS A 306 12.45 -8.86 -5.41
CA LYS A 306 12.43 -9.27 -4.00
C LYS A 306 12.93 -8.15 -3.12
N GLN A 307 12.33 -7.99 -1.96
CA GLN A 307 12.79 -7.06 -0.94
C GLN A 307 14.19 -7.45 -0.43
N ALA A 308 15.11 -6.48 -0.40
CA ALA A 308 16.48 -6.69 0.08
C ALA A 308 16.50 -6.96 1.59
N THR A 309 17.35 -7.90 1.98
CA THR A 309 17.73 -8.15 3.38
C THR A 309 19.19 -7.81 3.66
N ASP A 310 20.02 -7.69 2.60
CA ASP A 310 21.40 -7.20 2.67
C ASP A 310 21.46 -5.78 2.08
N TYR A 311 21.67 -4.80 2.95
CA TYR A 311 21.65 -3.38 2.60
C TYR A 311 22.97 -2.80 2.11
N PHE A 312 24.01 -3.63 1.94
CA PHE A 312 25.32 -3.20 1.45
C PHE A 312 25.79 -3.95 0.19
N LYS A 313 24.91 -4.74 -0.39
CA LYS A 313 25.21 -5.49 -1.60
C LYS A 313 25.41 -4.55 -2.78
N THR A 314 26.52 -4.72 -3.49
CA THR A 314 26.89 -3.99 -4.71
C THR A 314 27.05 -4.97 -5.86
N GLY A 315 26.70 -4.57 -7.08
CA GLY A 315 26.92 -5.39 -8.27
C GLY A 315 26.03 -5.02 -9.44
N PRO A 316 25.93 -5.90 -10.45
CA PRO A 316 25.08 -5.70 -11.60
C PRO A 316 23.64 -5.45 -11.19
N ALA A 317 23.05 -4.36 -11.65
CA ALA A 317 21.79 -3.81 -11.12
C ALA A 317 20.62 -4.80 -11.10
N ARG A 318 20.55 -5.71 -12.08
CA ARG A 318 19.50 -6.74 -12.18
C ARG A 318 19.68 -7.93 -11.23
N THR A 319 20.80 -8.00 -10.50
CA THR A 319 21.12 -9.11 -9.58
C THR A 319 21.14 -8.71 -8.11
N VAL A 320 20.98 -7.42 -7.84
CA VAL A 320 20.94 -6.87 -6.49
C VAL A 320 19.48 -6.61 -6.11
N GLU A 321 19.06 -7.14 -4.96
CA GLU A 321 17.75 -6.87 -4.39
C GLU A 321 17.69 -5.42 -3.90
N LEU A 322 16.57 -4.73 -4.12
CA LEU A 322 16.28 -3.39 -3.62
C LEU A 322 15.19 -3.47 -2.53
N SER A 323 14.99 -2.38 -1.77
CA SER A 323 13.93 -2.33 -0.77
C SER A 323 13.24 -0.97 -0.77
N SER A 324 12.06 -0.91 -1.38
CA SER A 324 11.20 0.27 -1.49
C SER A 324 11.93 1.53 -1.98
N PRO A 325 12.42 1.55 -3.25
CA PRO A 325 12.85 2.79 -3.87
C PRO A 325 11.68 3.77 -3.89
N TRP A 326 11.84 4.96 -3.30
CA TRP A 326 10.73 5.90 -3.12
C TRP A 326 10.83 7.11 -4.03
N ASP A 327 12.03 7.64 -4.24
CA ASP A 327 12.23 8.78 -5.13
C ASP A 327 13.56 8.68 -5.88
N LEU A 328 13.65 9.37 -7.02
CA LEU A 328 14.76 9.29 -7.95
C LEU A 328 15.26 10.67 -8.33
N HIS A 329 16.57 10.85 -8.44
CA HIS A 329 17.16 12.04 -9.00
C HIS A 329 18.41 11.73 -9.84
N LEU A 330 18.49 12.30 -11.03
CA LEU A 330 19.60 12.07 -11.97
C LEU A 330 20.60 13.22 -11.92
N VAL A 331 21.89 12.89 -11.70
CA VAL A 331 23.00 13.83 -11.84
C VAL A 331 24.03 13.24 -12.80
N GLY A 332 24.16 13.81 -14.00
CA GLY A 332 24.98 13.21 -15.06
C GLY A 332 24.41 11.85 -15.49
N HIS A 333 25.22 10.79 -15.33
CA HIS A 333 24.84 9.40 -15.61
C HIS A 333 24.50 8.59 -14.34
N ILE A 334 24.53 9.22 -13.18
CA ILE A 334 24.23 8.56 -11.91
C ILE A 334 22.80 8.86 -11.49
N LEU A 335 22.00 7.82 -11.37
CA LEU A 335 20.66 7.86 -10.81
C LEU A 335 20.74 7.60 -9.30
N TYR A 336 20.50 8.65 -8.50
CA TYR A 336 20.41 8.56 -7.05
C TYR A 336 19.00 8.14 -6.66
N ILE A 337 18.90 7.25 -5.67
CA ILE A 337 17.67 6.58 -5.24
C ILE A 337 17.48 6.81 -3.75
N ALA A 338 16.40 7.47 -3.38
CA ALA A 338 15.95 7.49 -1.98
C ALA A 338 15.35 6.12 -1.66
N MET A 339 16.09 5.30 -0.92
CA MET A 339 15.74 3.92 -0.60
C MET A 339 15.14 3.89 0.80
N ALA A 340 13.81 3.90 0.89
CA ALA A 340 13.10 4.05 2.16
C ALA A 340 13.30 2.86 3.11
N GLY A 341 13.24 1.63 2.59
CA GLY A 341 13.34 0.41 3.41
C GLY A 341 14.62 0.29 4.23
N PRO A 342 15.82 0.41 3.65
CA PRO A 342 17.08 0.32 4.38
C PRO A 342 17.53 1.66 5.00
N HIS A 343 16.76 2.72 4.97
CA HIS A 343 17.13 4.05 5.45
C HIS A 343 18.43 4.58 4.82
N GLN A 344 18.54 4.49 3.48
CA GLN A 344 19.77 4.80 2.74
C GLN A 344 19.49 5.57 1.47
N ILE A 345 20.54 6.21 0.93
CA ILE A 345 20.58 6.67 -0.45
C ILE A 345 21.43 5.68 -1.24
N TRP A 346 20.88 5.17 -2.33
CA TRP A 346 21.58 4.29 -3.26
C TRP A 346 21.89 5.04 -4.56
N LYS A 347 22.78 4.47 -5.38
CA LYS A 347 23.07 4.97 -6.72
C LYS A 347 23.07 3.84 -7.73
N LEU A 348 22.52 4.12 -8.90
CA LEU A 348 22.63 3.29 -10.09
C LEU A 348 23.44 4.06 -11.14
N ASP A 349 24.57 3.52 -11.53
CA ASP A 349 25.37 4.03 -12.63
C ASP A 349 24.78 3.52 -13.96
N LEU A 350 24.27 4.41 -14.78
CA LEU A 350 23.57 4.07 -16.01
C LEU A 350 24.52 3.65 -17.15
N ASP A 351 25.82 3.98 -17.06
CA ASP A 351 26.82 3.59 -18.04
C ASP A 351 27.34 2.17 -17.77
N THR A 352 27.58 1.84 -16.50
CA THR A 352 28.10 0.52 -16.10
C THR A 352 27.00 -0.48 -15.75
N ASN A 353 25.76 -0.02 -15.51
CA ASN A 353 24.64 -0.81 -15.00
C ASN A 353 24.95 -1.48 -13.64
N GLU A 354 25.69 -0.80 -12.78
CA GLU A 354 25.96 -1.22 -11.42
C GLU A 354 25.14 -0.41 -10.42
N VAL A 355 24.59 -1.10 -9.41
CA VAL A 355 23.87 -0.49 -8.28
C VAL A 355 24.64 -0.71 -6.99
N SER A 356 24.67 0.29 -6.12
CA SER A 356 25.34 0.24 -4.82
C SER A 356 24.72 1.20 -3.82
N THR A 357 24.95 0.92 -2.53
CA THR A 357 24.70 1.89 -1.46
C THR A 357 25.63 3.10 -1.64
N PHE A 358 25.08 4.30 -1.59
CA PHE A 358 25.84 5.54 -1.68
C PHE A 358 26.02 6.19 -0.31
N ALA A 359 24.95 6.36 0.48
CA ALA A 359 25.02 6.94 1.80
C ALA A 359 24.00 6.30 2.75
N GLY A 360 24.30 6.28 4.03
CA GLY A 360 23.48 5.69 5.10
C GLY A 360 24.04 4.37 5.63
N SER A 361 24.03 4.25 6.95
CA SER A 361 24.50 3.05 7.69
C SER A 361 23.45 1.95 7.79
N GLY A 362 22.26 2.13 7.23
CA GLY A 362 21.14 1.20 7.38
C GLY A 362 20.44 1.25 8.76
N ARG A 363 20.84 2.16 9.64
CA ARG A 363 20.20 2.41 10.94
C ARG A 363 19.17 3.52 10.79
N GLU A 364 18.00 3.33 11.33
CA GLU A 364 17.03 4.42 11.51
C GLU A 364 17.53 5.38 12.59
N ALA A 365 18.08 6.51 12.18
CA ALA A 365 18.61 7.53 13.08
C ALA A 365 18.87 8.86 12.36
N ARG A 366 18.94 9.95 13.12
CA ARG A 366 19.52 11.24 12.71
C ARG A 366 21.01 11.25 13.08
N LEU A 367 21.89 10.94 12.13
CA LEU A 367 23.35 10.96 12.35
C LEU A 367 24.05 11.59 11.14
N ASP A 368 24.79 12.69 11.36
CA ASP A 368 25.63 13.31 10.37
C ASP A 368 27.00 12.64 10.31
N GLY A 369 27.72 12.77 9.18
CA GLY A 369 29.05 12.16 9.07
C GLY A 369 29.49 11.94 7.63
N SER A 370 30.45 11.04 7.42
CA SER A 370 30.79 10.52 6.10
C SER A 370 29.67 9.63 5.55
N LEU A 371 29.65 9.38 4.23
CA LEU A 371 28.54 8.75 3.53
C LEU A 371 27.97 7.52 4.26
N LEU A 372 28.78 6.50 4.52
CA LEU A 372 28.31 5.24 5.12
C LEU A 372 28.28 5.25 6.66
N GLN A 373 28.81 6.31 7.30
CA GLN A 373 28.71 6.47 8.74
C GLN A 373 27.46 7.26 9.16
N ALA A 374 26.95 8.10 8.24
CA ALA A 374 25.70 8.80 8.46
C ALA A 374 24.52 7.82 8.59
N ALA A 375 23.42 8.29 9.19
CA ALA A 375 22.19 7.54 9.22
C ALA A 375 21.02 8.42 8.81
N PHE A 376 20.02 7.79 8.21
CA PHE A 376 18.75 8.39 7.80
C PHE A 376 17.59 7.67 8.48
N ALA A 377 16.39 8.25 8.38
CA ALA A 377 15.16 7.64 8.83
C ALA A 377 14.10 7.74 7.73
N GLN A 378 14.07 6.74 6.85
CA GLN A 378 13.12 6.62 5.75
C GLN A 378 13.19 7.77 4.73
N PRO A 379 14.34 7.97 4.02
CA PRO A 379 14.44 9.00 2.99
C PRO A 379 13.40 8.73 1.89
N SER A 380 12.53 9.71 1.61
CA SER A 380 11.39 9.57 0.70
C SER A 380 11.31 10.65 -0.38
N GLY A 381 12.22 11.62 -0.37
CA GLY A 381 12.35 12.65 -1.40
C GLY A 381 13.81 12.99 -1.65
N ILE A 382 14.18 13.18 -2.92
CA ILE A 382 15.56 13.52 -3.29
C ILE A 382 15.61 14.49 -4.46
N THR A 383 16.48 15.49 -4.37
CA THR A 383 16.77 16.45 -5.45
C THR A 383 18.22 16.90 -5.41
N SER A 384 18.68 17.68 -6.38
CA SER A 384 20.04 18.22 -6.41
C SER A 384 20.13 19.58 -7.08
N ASP A 385 21.12 20.37 -6.70
CA ASP A 385 21.60 21.55 -7.43
C ASP A 385 22.80 21.25 -8.36
N GLY A 386 23.11 19.97 -8.56
CA GLY A 386 24.27 19.46 -9.33
C GLY A 386 25.54 19.29 -8.52
N LYS A 387 25.62 19.77 -7.28
CA LYS A 387 26.77 19.67 -6.37
C LYS A 387 26.40 19.01 -5.04
N THR A 388 25.20 19.23 -4.60
CA THR A 388 24.64 18.76 -3.34
C THR A 388 23.35 18.00 -3.63
N LEU A 389 23.19 16.81 -3.05
CA LEU A 389 21.88 16.16 -2.98
C LEU A 389 21.17 16.68 -1.73
N TYR A 390 19.89 16.95 -1.86
CA TYR A 390 19.00 17.31 -0.77
C TYR A 390 17.97 16.21 -0.61
N VAL A 391 17.76 15.77 0.64
CA VAL A 391 16.94 14.61 0.96
C VAL A 391 15.88 15.00 1.99
N ALA A 392 14.62 14.71 1.69
CA ALA A 392 13.55 14.67 2.69
C ALA A 392 13.65 13.35 3.47
N ASP A 393 14.09 13.44 4.72
CA ASP A 393 14.29 12.33 5.63
C ASP A 393 13.06 12.21 6.53
N SER A 394 12.07 11.47 6.05
CA SER A 394 10.66 11.64 6.41
C SER A 394 10.35 11.28 7.85
N GLU A 395 10.82 10.15 8.34
CA GLU A 395 10.60 9.71 9.72
C GLU A 395 11.37 10.56 10.75
N ALA A 396 12.49 11.14 10.34
CA ALA A 396 13.22 12.09 11.18
C ALA A 396 12.63 13.51 11.11
N ASN A 397 11.70 13.81 10.20
CA ASN A 397 11.08 15.12 10.02
C ASN A 397 12.06 16.25 9.68
N ILE A 398 13.11 15.94 8.90
CA ILE A 398 14.23 16.83 8.63
C ILE A 398 14.58 16.86 7.15
N ILE A 399 15.35 17.91 6.76
CA ILE A 399 15.98 17.94 5.43
C ILE A 399 17.50 17.76 5.60
N ARG A 400 18.04 16.80 4.83
CA ARG A 400 19.48 16.49 4.81
C ARG A 400 20.13 16.99 3.55
N SER A 401 21.43 17.22 3.62
CA SER A 401 22.29 17.49 2.46
C SER A 401 23.41 16.48 2.38
N ILE A 402 23.79 16.11 1.15
CA ILE A 402 24.96 15.30 0.84
C ILE A 402 25.82 16.06 -0.15
N ASP A 403 26.94 16.58 0.30
CA ASP A 403 27.92 17.25 -0.57
C ASP A 403 28.67 16.21 -1.38
N LEU A 404 28.53 16.26 -2.71
CA LEU A 404 29.07 15.24 -3.63
C LEU A 404 30.60 15.29 -3.72
N ALA A 405 31.22 16.45 -3.47
CA ALA A 405 32.67 16.60 -3.53
C ALA A 405 33.38 16.17 -2.24
N SER A 406 32.84 16.56 -1.08
CA SER A 406 33.42 16.21 0.23
C SER A 406 32.94 14.90 0.79
N ALA A 407 31.93 14.26 0.17
CA ALA A 407 31.33 13.01 0.59
C ALA A 407 30.81 13.04 2.04
N LYS A 408 30.14 14.14 2.42
CA LYS A 408 29.59 14.36 3.76
C LYS A 408 28.10 14.58 3.76
N VAL A 409 27.43 13.94 4.73
CA VAL A 409 26.02 14.09 5.04
C VAL A 409 25.87 15.06 6.22
N ARG A 410 24.93 16.01 6.11
CA ARG A 410 24.61 16.97 7.16
C ARG A 410 23.11 17.19 7.25
N THR A 411 22.60 17.42 8.46
CA THR A 411 21.25 17.95 8.67
C THR A 411 21.26 19.44 8.33
N LEU A 412 20.35 19.88 7.46
CA LEU A 412 20.16 21.28 7.17
C LEU A 412 19.19 21.94 8.12
N VAL A 413 18.04 21.33 8.35
CA VAL A 413 16.98 21.84 9.22
C VAL A 413 16.20 20.69 9.86
N GLY A 414 15.62 20.96 11.02
CA GLY A 414 14.79 20.06 11.80
C GLY A 414 15.48 19.59 13.07
N GLY A 415 14.66 19.14 14.03
CA GLY A 415 15.08 18.72 15.35
C GLY A 415 15.66 17.30 15.42
N ASP A 416 15.58 16.66 16.57
CA ASP A 416 16.03 15.27 16.75
C ASP A 416 14.98 14.28 16.23
N LEU A 417 15.35 12.98 16.23
CA LEU A 417 14.55 11.88 15.73
C LEU A 417 13.16 11.88 16.26
N PHE A 418 12.23 12.06 16.38
CA PHE A 418 10.89 12.18 16.96
C PHE A 418 10.45 13.61 17.31
N GLU A 419 11.25 14.63 16.96
CA GLU A 419 10.83 16.01 17.07
C GLU A 419 10.14 16.46 15.78
N PHE A 420 8.84 16.63 15.84
CA PHE A 420 8.00 17.03 14.71
C PHE A 420 7.05 18.16 15.08
N GLY A 421 6.42 18.77 14.10
CA GLY A 421 5.45 19.85 14.29
C GLY A 421 5.31 20.71 13.04
N ASP A 422 4.83 21.93 13.23
CA ASP A 422 4.66 22.94 12.17
C ASP A 422 5.25 24.28 12.63
N VAL A 423 6.59 24.40 12.62
CA VAL A 423 7.29 25.59 13.06
C VAL A 423 8.22 26.10 11.97
N ASP A 424 7.94 27.32 11.49
CA ASP A 424 8.82 28.08 10.63
C ASP A 424 9.92 28.74 11.49
N ALA A 425 11.18 28.37 11.25
CA ALA A 425 12.32 28.78 12.07
C ALA A 425 13.65 28.67 11.29
N THR A 426 14.76 28.58 12.01
CA THR A 426 16.11 28.40 11.47
C THR A 426 16.81 27.21 12.13
N GLY A 427 17.51 26.40 11.34
CA GLY A 427 18.32 25.29 11.81
C GLY A 427 17.52 24.22 12.58
N ASP A 428 17.99 23.85 13.76
CA ASP A 428 17.40 22.80 14.59
C ASP A 428 16.05 23.19 15.25
N ASP A 429 15.66 24.49 15.20
CA ASP A 429 14.36 24.95 15.72
C ASP A 429 13.19 24.72 14.74
N VAL A 430 13.49 24.40 13.49
CA VAL A 430 12.47 24.06 12.49
C VAL A 430 11.73 22.79 12.90
N ARG A 431 10.41 22.78 12.71
CA ARG A 431 9.62 21.56 12.82
C ARG A 431 8.85 21.31 11.53
N LEU A 432 9.08 20.14 10.96
CA LEU A 432 8.34 19.55 9.85
C LEU A 432 7.56 18.35 10.38
N GLN A 433 6.68 17.79 9.57
CA GLN A 433 5.99 16.55 9.92
C GLN A 433 5.88 15.64 8.70
N HIS A 434 6.70 14.60 8.70
CA HIS A 434 6.77 13.55 7.68
C HIS A 434 6.88 14.09 6.23
N PRO A 435 7.89 14.92 5.91
CA PRO A 435 8.04 15.49 4.57
C PRO A 435 8.38 14.40 3.55
N LEU A 436 7.56 14.25 2.49
CA LEU A 436 7.76 13.23 1.46
C LEU A 436 8.41 13.77 0.17
N GLY A 437 8.44 15.06 -0.03
CA GLY A 437 8.98 15.67 -1.25
C GLY A 437 9.89 16.83 -1.00
N VAL A 438 10.93 16.96 -1.82
CA VAL A 438 11.83 18.12 -1.85
C VAL A 438 12.25 18.38 -3.29
N ILE A 439 12.27 19.67 -3.70
CA ILE A 439 12.76 20.06 -5.02
C ILE A 439 13.60 21.32 -4.94
N ALA A 440 14.71 21.36 -5.70
CA ALA A 440 15.54 22.54 -5.84
C ALA A 440 14.89 23.57 -6.77
N LEU A 441 14.88 24.83 -6.36
CA LEU A 441 14.37 25.99 -7.10
C LEU A 441 15.34 27.14 -7.00
N GLY A 442 16.26 27.27 -7.96
CA GLY A 442 17.35 28.22 -7.90
C GLY A 442 18.24 27.98 -6.69
N ASP A 443 18.35 28.96 -5.79
CA ASP A 443 19.11 28.87 -4.55
C ASP A 443 18.25 28.45 -3.32
N LYS A 444 17.02 28.08 -3.56
CA LYS A 444 16.04 27.60 -2.54
C LYS A 444 15.63 26.16 -2.77
N LEU A 445 15.00 25.59 -1.76
CA LEU A 445 14.28 24.33 -1.86
C LEU A 445 12.81 24.55 -1.53
N LEU A 446 11.93 23.82 -2.22
CA LEU A 446 10.54 23.66 -1.81
C LEU A 446 10.37 22.26 -1.20
N ILE A 447 9.62 22.18 -0.11
CA ILE A 447 9.41 20.96 0.68
C ILE A 447 7.92 20.67 0.74
N ALA A 448 7.51 19.48 0.36
CA ALA A 448 6.19 18.97 0.68
C ALA A 448 6.20 18.51 2.15
N ASP A 449 5.73 19.39 3.04
CA ASP A 449 5.59 19.10 4.47
C ASP A 449 4.26 18.38 4.68
N THR A 450 4.28 17.08 4.36
CA THR A 450 3.13 16.26 3.98
C THR A 450 2.06 16.20 5.06
N TYR A 451 2.42 15.87 6.29
CA TYR A 451 1.46 15.76 7.38
C TYR A 451 1.05 17.11 7.99
N ASN A 452 1.72 18.19 7.60
CA ASN A 452 1.27 19.55 7.87
C ASN A 452 0.41 20.14 6.73
N HIS A 453 0.14 19.37 5.66
CA HIS A 453 -0.67 19.82 4.51
C HIS A 453 -0.18 21.13 3.88
N LYS A 454 1.14 21.33 3.85
CA LYS A 454 1.81 22.57 3.41
C LYS A 454 2.91 22.31 2.41
N ILE A 455 3.22 23.36 1.66
CA ILE A 455 4.50 23.48 0.97
C ILE A 455 5.31 24.54 1.70
N LYS A 456 6.55 24.23 2.07
CA LYS A 456 7.48 25.14 2.73
C LYS A 456 8.65 25.48 1.82
N GLU A 457 9.21 26.68 1.98
CA GLU A 457 10.43 27.14 1.33
C GLU A 457 11.59 27.09 2.32
N LEU A 458 12.70 26.48 1.93
CA LEU A 458 13.94 26.42 2.70
C LEU A 458 15.03 27.22 1.96
N ASP A 459 15.68 28.16 2.65
CA ASP A 459 16.96 28.73 2.25
C ASP A 459 18.11 27.88 2.81
N PRO A 460 18.83 27.09 1.97
CA PRO A 460 19.85 26.17 2.48
C PRO A 460 21.06 26.89 3.09
N ARG A 461 21.36 28.10 2.65
CA ARG A 461 22.51 28.89 3.15
C ARG A 461 22.21 29.48 4.54
N LYS A 462 20.98 29.94 4.73
CA LYS A 462 20.51 30.51 6.00
C LYS A 462 19.93 29.45 6.93
N GLN A 463 19.70 28.23 6.42
CA GLN A 463 18.98 27.16 7.10
C GLN A 463 17.60 27.61 7.62
N GLN A 464 16.96 28.54 6.88
CA GLN A 464 15.69 29.13 7.26
C GLN A 464 14.53 28.53 6.47
N VAL A 465 13.50 28.09 7.16
CA VAL A 465 12.26 27.59 6.61
C VAL A 465 11.12 28.58 6.84
N LYS A 466 10.27 28.74 5.81
CA LYS A 466 9.03 29.51 5.87
C LYS A 466 7.95 28.77 5.10
N THR A 467 6.70 28.90 5.56
CA THR A 467 5.54 28.43 4.81
C THR A 467 5.47 29.17 3.47
N PHE A 468 5.46 28.41 2.37
CA PHE A 468 5.31 28.93 1.02
C PHE A 468 3.82 29.05 0.65
N VAL A 469 3.06 27.95 0.75
CA VAL A 469 1.59 27.87 0.56
C VAL A 469 0.99 26.75 1.41
N GLY A 470 -0.33 26.82 1.64
CA GLY A 470 -1.04 25.89 2.51
C GLY A 470 -1.28 26.47 3.90
N ASN A 471 -2.40 26.10 4.53
CA ASN A 471 -2.83 26.65 5.83
C ASN A 471 -2.71 25.67 7.00
N GLY A 472 -2.18 24.45 6.76
CA GLY A 472 -2.01 23.42 7.77
C GLY A 472 -3.28 22.61 8.07
N LYS A 473 -4.33 22.77 7.28
CA LYS A 473 -5.57 21.98 7.38
C LYS A 473 -5.79 21.22 6.08
N PRO A 474 -6.26 19.96 6.13
CA PRO A 474 -6.61 19.22 4.93
C PRO A 474 -7.71 19.95 4.13
N GLY A 475 -7.58 19.95 2.80
CA GLY A 475 -8.55 20.59 1.92
C GLY A 475 -8.06 20.68 0.48
N GLN A 476 -8.96 21.13 -0.43
CA GLN A 476 -8.71 21.24 -1.87
C GLN A 476 -9.15 22.60 -2.43
N ASN A 477 -9.05 23.67 -1.65
CA ASN A 477 -9.42 24.98 -2.13
C ASN A 477 -8.46 25.50 -3.20
N ASP A 478 -9.00 26.09 -4.25
CA ASP A 478 -8.28 26.83 -5.29
C ASP A 478 -8.21 28.33 -4.94
N GLY A 479 -7.37 29.09 -5.66
CA GLY A 479 -7.22 30.54 -5.52
C GLY A 479 -5.99 30.97 -4.74
N PRO A 480 -6.02 32.18 -4.11
CA PRO A 480 -4.83 32.80 -3.50
C PRO A 480 -4.36 32.13 -2.20
N ASN A 481 -5.19 31.31 -1.59
CA ASN A 481 -4.88 30.55 -0.37
C ASN A 481 -5.17 29.06 -0.59
N PRO A 482 -4.41 28.38 -1.48
CA PRO A 482 -4.68 27.01 -1.81
C PRO A 482 -4.48 26.10 -0.59
N THR A 483 -5.30 25.06 -0.47
CA THR A 483 -5.14 24.01 0.55
C THR A 483 -4.78 22.70 -0.10
N PHE A 484 -4.15 21.82 0.66
CA PHE A 484 -3.70 20.49 0.23
C PHE A 484 -4.12 19.43 1.24
N TYR A 485 -4.07 18.17 0.81
CA TYR A 485 -4.28 17.05 1.71
C TYR A 485 -3.18 16.00 1.52
N GLU A 486 -2.18 16.01 2.41
CA GLU A 486 -0.96 15.19 2.34
C GLU A 486 -0.24 15.29 0.98
N PRO A 487 0.26 16.49 0.61
CA PRO A 487 1.02 16.65 -0.62
C PRO A 487 2.28 15.77 -0.57
N GLY A 488 2.46 14.85 -1.56
CA GLY A 488 3.53 13.85 -1.56
C GLY A 488 4.72 14.19 -2.47
N GLY A 489 4.49 14.82 -3.61
CA GLY A 489 5.52 15.08 -4.62
C GLY A 489 5.44 16.47 -5.22
N LEU A 490 6.60 17.00 -5.62
CA LEU A 490 6.76 18.34 -6.15
C LEU A 490 7.55 18.32 -7.45
N SER A 491 7.17 19.16 -8.43
CA SER A 491 7.97 19.42 -9.62
C SER A 491 7.71 20.84 -10.13
N VAL A 492 8.71 21.45 -10.78
CA VAL A 492 8.62 22.84 -11.26
C VAL A 492 8.86 22.90 -12.77
N ALA A 493 7.98 23.59 -13.49
CA ALA A 493 8.15 23.93 -14.89
C ALA A 493 7.47 25.27 -15.20
N ASN A 494 8.08 26.10 -16.08
CA ASN A 494 7.50 27.33 -16.61
C ASN A 494 6.92 28.28 -15.53
N GLY A 495 7.63 28.45 -14.40
CA GLY A 495 7.19 29.31 -13.30
C GLY A 495 6.02 28.79 -12.48
N LYS A 496 5.69 27.52 -12.63
CA LYS A 496 4.63 26.83 -11.90
C LYS A 496 5.16 25.65 -11.10
N LEU A 497 4.63 25.47 -9.92
CA LEU A 497 4.84 24.29 -9.07
C LEU A 497 3.68 23.33 -9.29
N TYR A 498 4.00 22.09 -9.64
CA TYR A 498 3.07 20.96 -9.72
C TYR A 498 3.21 20.15 -8.43
N VAL A 499 2.07 19.85 -7.80
CA VAL A 499 2.00 19.16 -6.52
C VAL A 499 1.14 17.91 -6.68
N ALA A 500 1.68 16.74 -6.36
CA ALA A 500 0.87 15.54 -6.14
C ALA A 500 0.11 15.71 -4.82
N ASP A 501 -1.16 16.03 -4.90
CA ASP A 501 -2.05 16.25 -3.75
C ASP A 501 -2.76 14.94 -3.41
N THR A 502 -2.00 14.08 -2.74
CA THR A 502 -2.20 12.62 -2.69
C THR A 502 -3.57 12.22 -2.17
N ASN A 503 -3.99 12.72 -1.01
CA ASN A 503 -5.28 12.34 -0.41
C ASN A 503 -6.47 13.08 -1.05
N ASN A 504 -6.22 14.12 -1.86
CA ASN A 504 -7.23 14.73 -2.73
C ASN A 504 -7.36 14.05 -4.09
N HIS A 505 -6.56 13.00 -4.36
CA HIS A 505 -6.55 12.29 -5.64
C HIS A 505 -6.36 13.22 -6.85
N ALA A 506 -5.53 14.23 -6.71
CA ALA A 506 -5.40 15.31 -7.67
C ALA A 506 -3.95 15.77 -7.86
N VAL A 507 -3.70 16.47 -8.96
CA VAL A 507 -2.52 17.31 -9.12
C VAL A 507 -2.95 18.76 -8.97
N ARG A 508 -2.18 19.53 -8.16
CA ARG A 508 -2.40 20.96 -8.00
C ARG A 508 -1.30 21.73 -8.71
N VAL A 509 -1.66 22.86 -9.25
CA VAL A 509 -0.71 23.79 -9.91
C VAL A 509 -0.71 25.09 -9.17
N VAL A 510 0.46 25.50 -8.67
CA VAL A 510 0.64 26.77 -7.95
C VAL A 510 1.55 27.69 -8.77
N ASP A 511 1.14 28.90 -9.01
CA ASP A 511 1.98 29.91 -9.63
C ASP A 511 3.04 30.39 -8.62
N LEU A 512 4.31 30.26 -8.98
CA LEU A 512 5.42 30.57 -8.06
C LEU A 512 5.49 32.03 -7.67
N LYS A 513 4.97 32.97 -8.51
CA LYS A 513 5.01 34.40 -8.26
C LYS A 513 3.79 34.87 -7.47
N THR A 514 2.57 34.50 -7.88
CA THR A 514 1.33 34.94 -7.23
C THR A 514 0.92 34.06 -6.06
N LYS A 515 1.45 32.82 -6.00
CA LYS A 515 1.10 31.76 -5.06
C LYS A 515 -0.36 31.27 -5.19
N GLU A 516 -1.05 31.67 -6.25
CA GLU A 516 -2.37 31.15 -6.54
C GLU A 516 -2.30 29.70 -6.98
N GLY A 517 -3.15 28.86 -6.37
CA GLY A 517 -3.26 27.44 -6.68
C GLY A 517 -4.54 27.10 -7.41
N ARG A 518 -4.47 26.09 -8.27
CA ARG A 518 -5.64 25.49 -8.90
C ARG A 518 -5.49 23.98 -9.02
N THR A 519 -6.59 23.28 -9.09
CA THR A 519 -6.61 21.86 -9.44
C THR A 519 -6.34 21.71 -10.95
N LEU A 520 -5.42 20.82 -11.32
CA LEU A 520 -5.16 20.47 -12.71
C LEU A 520 -6.28 19.55 -13.21
N ARG A 521 -7.06 20.04 -14.14
CA ARG A 521 -8.08 19.24 -14.79
C ARG A 521 -7.45 18.35 -15.88
N ILE A 522 -7.76 17.07 -15.89
CA ILE A 522 -7.29 16.09 -16.87
C ILE A 522 -8.53 15.46 -17.53
N ASP A 523 -8.99 16.10 -18.59
CA ASP A 523 -10.19 15.64 -19.30
C ASP A 523 -9.90 14.35 -20.06
N GLY A 524 -10.85 13.40 -20.01
CA GLY A 524 -10.74 12.11 -20.67
C GLY A 524 -9.94 11.05 -19.92
N LEU A 525 -9.35 11.38 -18.76
CA LEU A 525 -8.71 10.38 -17.92
C LEU A 525 -9.79 9.55 -17.21
N ASN A 526 -9.76 8.25 -17.42
CA ASN A 526 -10.62 7.28 -16.75
C ASN A 526 -9.78 6.44 -15.77
N PRO A 527 -10.38 5.87 -14.72
CA PRO A 527 -9.73 4.81 -13.95
C PRO A 527 -9.31 3.68 -14.89
N PRO A 528 -8.25 2.92 -14.57
CA PRO A 528 -7.87 1.75 -15.37
C PRO A 528 -9.07 0.83 -15.54
N ALA A 529 -9.23 0.25 -16.73
CA ALA A 529 -10.18 -0.84 -16.89
C ALA A 529 -9.80 -1.91 -15.87
N GLN A 530 -10.66 -2.17 -14.89
CA GLN A 530 -10.44 -3.31 -14.01
C GLN A 530 -10.53 -4.55 -14.91
N LEU A 531 -9.37 -5.08 -15.31
CA LEU A 531 -9.34 -6.43 -15.85
C LEU A 531 -9.98 -7.29 -14.78
N ALA A 532 -11.05 -7.98 -15.15
CA ALA A 532 -11.63 -8.96 -14.24
C ALA A 532 -10.47 -9.86 -13.79
N ASN A 533 -10.13 -9.80 -12.48
CA ASN A 533 -9.20 -10.75 -11.93
C ASN A 533 -9.75 -12.11 -12.28
N THR A 534 -9.03 -12.87 -13.10
CA THR A 534 -9.36 -14.25 -13.47
C THR A 534 -9.26 -15.17 -12.26
N GLU A 535 -8.68 -14.72 -11.16
CA GLU A 535 -8.85 -15.35 -9.85
C GLU A 535 -10.22 -14.92 -9.29
N LEU A 536 -11.12 -15.87 -9.29
CA LEU A 536 -12.40 -15.80 -8.60
C LEU A 536 -12.15 -15.26 -7.19
N VAL A 537 -12.53 -14.00 -6.93
CA VAL A 537 -12.52 -13.48 -5.57
C VAL A 537 -13.62 -14.21 -4.80
N VAL A 538 -13.25 -15.33 -4.22
CA VAL A 538 -14.10 -16.10 -3.31
C VAL A 538 -14.09 -15.35 -1.97
N GLY A 539 -14.86 -14.27 -1.90
CA GLY A 539 -15.13 -13.58 -0.64
C GLY A 539 -16.21 -14.30 0.15
N PRO A 540 -16.38 -14.01 1.45
CA PRO A 540 -17.35 -14.66 2.32
C PRO A 540 -18.81 -14.56 1.84
N ASN A 541 -19.11 -13.65 0.91
CA ASN A 541 -20.43 -13.50 0.28
C ASN A 541 -20.44 -13.99 -1.19
N SER A 542 -19.44 -14.74 -1.63
CA SER A 542 -19.40 -15.32 -2.98
C SER A 542 -19.88 -16.77 -2.94
N GLN A 543 -20.57 -17.17 -4.00
CA GLN A 543 -21.04 -18.52 -4.23
C GLN A 543 -20.58 -18.95 -5.61
N GLU A 544 -19.71 -19.97 -5.67
CA GLU A 544 -19.32 -20.59 -6.94
C GLU A 544 -20.37 -21.61 -7.37
N ILE A 545 -20.79 -21.52 -8.62
CA ILE A 545 -21.76 -22.40 -9.26
C ILE A 545 -21.07 -23.11 -10.42
N LYS A 546 -20.85 -24.40 -10.28
CA LYS A 546 -20.31 -25.23 -11.36
C LYS A 546 -21.40 -25.56 -12.35
N VAL A 547 -21.15 -25.32 -13.62
CA VAL A 547 -22.08 -25.58 -14.72
C VAL A 547 -21.57 -26.75 -15.55
N ALA A 548 -22.47 -27.63 -15.97
CA ALA A 548 -22.13 -28.70 -16.88
C ALA A 548 -21.63 -28.15 -18.24
N PRO A 549 -20.73 -28.85 -18.94
CA PRO A 549 -20.24 -28.42 -20.25
C PRO A 549 -21.37 -28.08 -21.21
N GLN A 550 -21.23 -26.94 -21.92
CA GLN A 550 -22.22 -26.42 -22.86
C GLN A 550 -21.67 -26.47 -24.30
N GLN A 551 -22.55 -26.82 -25.27
CA GLN A 551 -22.18 -26.81 -26.67
C GLN A 551 -22.73 -25.55 -27.35
N LEU A 552 -21.82 -24.78 -27.95
CA LEU A 552 -22.14 -23.54 -28.66
C LEU A 552 -21.94 -23.74 -30.17
N ARG A 553 -22.81 -23.09 -30.98
CA ARG A 553 -22.76 -23.15 -32.43
C ARG A 553 -21.60 -22.30 -32.94
N GLU A 554 -20.78 -22.88 -33.82
CA GLU A 554 -19.67 -22.21 -34.47
C GLU A 554 -20.11 -21.02 -35.34
N ALA A 555 -19.27 -20.00 -35.49
CA ALA A 555 -19.45 -18.83 -36.32
C ALA A 555 -20.82 -18.14 -36.14
N SER A 556 -21.27 -18.02 -34.89
CA SER A 556 -22.60 -17.47 -34.58
C SER A 556 -22.55 -16.41 -33.48
N ASP A 557 -23.43 -15.44 -33.61
CA ASP A 557 -23.74 -14.51 -32.50
C ASP A 557 -24.61 -15.25 -31.49
N GLY A 558 -24.27 -15.07 -30.22
CA GLY A 558 -24.95 -15.71 -29.08
C GLY A 558 -25.29 -14.74 -27.97
N VAL A 559 -26.11 -15.19 -27.02
CA VAL A 559 -26.50 -14.43 -25.85
C VAL A 559 -26.30 -15.27 -24.60
N LEU A 560 -25.52 -14.74 -23.65
CA LEU A 560 -25.45 -15.25 -22.28
C LEU A 560 -26.60 -14.64 -21.48
N VAL A 561 -27.41 -15.50 -20.88
CA VAL A 561 -28.56 -15.11 -20.06
C VAL A 561 -28.29 -15.57 -18.62
N ILE A 562 -28.19 -14.63 -17.71
CA ILE A 562 -27.99 -14.92 -16.27
C ILE A 562 -29.27 -14.62 -15.52
N ASN A 563 -29.91 -15.67 -15.04
CA ASN A 563 -31.09 -15.59 -14.17
C ASN A 563 -30.67 -15.70 -12.72
N VAL A 564 -31.11 -14.78 -11.87
CA VAL A 564 -30.92 -14.87 -10.42
C VAL A 564 -32.23 -14.67 -9.70
N GLU A 565 -32.53 -15.64 -8.85
CA GLU A 565 -33.68 -15.58 -7.94
C GLU A 565 -33.23 -14.93 -6.63
N LEU A 566 -33.88 -13.82 -6.26
CA LEU A 566 -33.70 -13.19 -4.97
C LEU A 566 -34.61 -13.83 -3.92
N PRO A 567 -34.24 -13.75 -2.63
CA PRO A 567 -35.12 -14.24 -1.56
C PRO A 567 -36.48 -13.52 -1.57
N VAL A 568 -37.52 -14.20 -1.14
CA VAL A 568 -38.86 -13.62 -1.03
C VAL A 568 -38.84 -12.36 -0.15
N GLY A 569 -39.41 -11.27 -0.63
CA GLY A 569 -39.43 -9.98 0.06
C GLY A 569 -38.15 -9.15 -0.10
N TYR A 570 -37.32 -9.46 -1.12
CA TYR A 570 -36.14 -8.68 -1.47
C TYR A 570 -36.21 -8.20 -2.92
N HIS A 571 -35.63 -7.02 -3.17
CA HIS A 571 -35.50 -6.41 -4.50
C HIS A 571 -34.08 -5.88 -4.72
N LEU A 572 -33.66 -5.69 -5.97
CA LEU A 572 -32.38 -5.05 -6.30
C LEU A 572 -32.39 -3.59 -5.81
N ASN A 573 -31.33 -3.19 -5.14
CA ASN A 573 -31.17 -1.81 -4.69
C ASN A 573 -30.86 -0.90 -5.88
N SER A 574 -31.83 -0.06 -6.27
CA SER A 574 -31.68 0.90 -7.38
C SER A 574 -30.72 2.06 -7.07
N ALA A 575 -30.37 2.29 -5.81
CA ALA A 575 -29.40 3.30 -5.40
C ALA A 575 -27.96 2.80 -5.48
N ALA A 576 -27.74 1.47 -5.43
CA ALA A 576 -26.43 0.85 -5.50
C ALA A 576 -26.14 0.29 -6.91
N PRO A 577 -24.90 0.41 -7.42
CA PRO A 577 -24.54 -0.11 -8.73
C PRO A 577 -24.38 -1.63 -8.67
N GLN A 578 -25.13 -2.37 -9.49
CA GLN A 578 -24.95 -3.79 -9.75
C GLN A 578 -23.74 -3.97 -10.66
N ARG A 579 -22.98 -5.05 -10.50
CA ARG A 579 -21.77 -5.28 -11.30
C ARG A 579 -21.75 -6.69 -11.87
N TYR A 580 -21.32 -6.82 -13.14
CA TYR A 580 -20.96 -8.13 -13.70
C TYR A 580 -19.62 -8.10 -14.42
N SER A 581 -19.00 -9.26 -14.51
CA SER A 581 -17.79 -9.51 -15.29
C SER A 581 -17.89 -10.86 -16.01
N ILE A 582 -17.50 -10.90 -17.28
CA ILE A 582 -17.49 -12.10 -18.11
C ILE A 582 -16.14 -12.19 -18.81
N THR A 583 -15.44 -13.29 -18.59
CA THR A 583 -14.15 -13.58 -19.23
C THR A 583 -14.15 -14.95 -19.85
N VAL A 584 -13.25 -15.16 -20.81
CA VAL A 584 -13.07 -16.43 -21.52
C VAL A 584 -11.59 -16.77 -21.62
N ASP A 585 -11.22 -18.03 -21.40
CA ASP A 585 -9.82 -18.47 -21.44
C ASP A 585 -9.26 -18.44 -22.86
N ASN A 586 -10.06 -18.79 -23.84
CA ASN A 586 -9.63 -18.83 -25.24
C ASN A 586 -10.49 -17.88 -26.12
N LYS A 587 -10.00 -16.65 -26.28
CA LYS A 587 -10.65 -15.61 -27.09
C LYS A 587 -10.72 -15.94 -28.60
N LYS A 588 -10.00 -16.95 -29.09
CA LYS A 588 -10.09 -17.40 -30.47
C LYS A 588 -11.30 -18.32 -30.70
N VAL A 589 -11.81 -18.95 -29.66
CA VAL A 589 -12.96 -19.85 -29.67
C VAL A 589 -14.26 -19.11 -29.35
N VAL A 590 -14.25 -18.31 -28.28
CA VAL A 590 -15.39 -17.47 -27.86
C VAL A 590 -14.90 -16.04 -27.61
N GLY A 591 -15.57 -15.05 -28.19
CA GLY A 591 -15.32 -13.63 -28.00
C GLY A 591 -16.46 -12.96 -27.25
N VAL A 592 -16.13 -12.13 -26.27
CA VAL A 592 -17.05 -11.18 -25.63
C VAL A 592 -16.45 -9.80 -25.87
N ASP A 593 -17.24 -8.87 -26.37
CA ASP A 593 -16.78 -7.50 -26.63
C ASP A 593 -16.37 -6.82 -25.34
N GLU A 594 -15.30 -6.05 -25.36
CA GLU A 594 -14.77 -5.37 -24.16
C GLU A 594 -15.82 -4.50 -23.48
N GLN A 595 -16.68 -3.82 -24.22
CA GLN A 595 -17.77 -3.00 -23.70
C GLN A 595 -18.85 -3.80 -22.96
N ASN A 596 -18.94 -5.12 -23.26
CA ASN A 596 -19.91 -6.04 -22.69
C ASN A 596 -19.28 -7.04 -21.71
N SER A 597 -17.95 -7.06 -21.59
CA SER A 597 -17.24 -8.01 -20.74
C SER A 597 -17.32 -7.66 -19.25
N THR A 598 -17.37 -6.37 -18.93
CA THR A 598 -17.50 -5.89 -17.54
C THR A 598 -18.34 -4.62 -17.53
N ARG A 599 -19.33 -4.57 -16.64
CA ARG A 599 -20.19 -3.41 -16.51
C ARG A 599 -20.64 -3.21 -15.06
N THR A 600 -20.68 -1.95 -14.65
CA THR A 600 -21.28 -1.49 -13.41
C THR A 600 -22.46 -0.60 -13.74
N ASP A 601 -23.69 -0.98 -13.34
CA ASP A 601 -24.91 -0.29 -13.73
C ASP A 601 -25.93 -0.27 -12.58
N LYS A 602 -26.42 0.93 -12.22
CA LYS A 602 -27.50 1.11 -11.24
C LYS A 602 -28.87 0.64 -11.74
N LYS A 603 -29.02 0.53 -13.05
CA LYS A 603 -30.27 0.13 -13.71
C LYS A 603 -30.23 -1.30 -14.25
N LEU A 604 -29.26 -2.12 -13.81
CA LEU A 604 -29.17 -3.50 -14.22
C LEU A 604 -30.46 -4.24 -13.85
N GLN A 605 -31.01 -4.95 -14.83
CA GLN A 605 -32.22 -5.77 -14.67
C GLN A 605 -31.88 -7.24 -14.80
N LEU A 606 -32.59 -8.08 -14.08
CA LEU A 606 -32.55 -9.53 -14.23
C LEU A 606 -33.76 -10.01 -15.05
N PRO A 607 -33.59 -10.98 -15.94
CA PRO A 607 -32.35 -11.67 -16.31
C PRO A 607 -31.36 -10.76 -17.04
N LEU A 608 -30.08 -10.83 -16.65
CA LEU A 608 -29.00 -10.14 -17.36
C LEU A 608 -28.73 -10.82 -18.68
N ARG A 609 -28.64 -10.03 -19.78
CA ARG A 609 -28.34 -10.51 -21.13
C ARG A 609 -27.08 -9.88 -21.65
N VAL A 610 -26.07 -10.71 -21.99
CA VAL A 610 -24.78 -10.25 -22.50
C VAL A 610 -24.49 -10.93 -23.83
N PRO A 611 -24.29 -10.16 -24.92
CA PRO A 611 -23.94 -10.72 -26.22
C PRO A 611 -22.52 -11.31 -26.21
N PHE A 612 -22.33 -12.42 -26.89
CA PHE A 612 -21.04 -13.03 -27.16
C PHE A 612 -21.00 -13.55 -28.59
N ARG A 613 -19.82 -13.93 -29.04
CA ARG A 613 -19.64 -14.52 -30.39
C ARG A 613 -18.84 -15.81 -30.28
N SER A 614 -19.37 -16.89 -30.85
CA SER A 614 -18.63 -18.13 -31.07
C SER A 614 -17.86 -18.03 -32.38
N LEU A 615 -16.53 -18.12 -32.32
CA LEU A 615 -15.66 -17.77 -33.46
C LEU A 615 -15.21 -19.00 -34.26
N SER A 616 -14.58 -19.95 -33.58
CA SER A 616 -14.04 -21.17 -34.21
C SER A 616 -14.30 -22.40 -33.37
N SER A 617 -14.36 -23.57 -33.97
CA SER A 617 -14.47 -24.86 -33.28
C SER A 617 -13.33 -25.02 -32.26
N GLY A 618 -13.65 -25.51 -31.07
CA GLY A 618 -12.69 -25.75 -30.00
C GLY A 618 -13.30 -25.64 -28.61
N SER A 619 -12.46 -25.79 -27.60
CA SER A 619 -12.87 -25.69 -26.21
C SER A 619 -12.38 -24.40 -25.56
N SER A 620 -13.17 -23.83 -24.69
CA SER A 620 -12.85 -22.69 -23.83
C SER A 620 -13.58 -22.82 -22.52
N THR A 621 -13.17 -22.07 -21.51
CA THR A 621 -13.96 -21.86 -20.28
C THR A 621 -14.46 -20.43 -20.27
N LEU A 622 -15.75 -20.25 -19.98
CA LEU A 622 -16.35 -18.95 -19.73
C LEU A 622 -16.51 -18.79 -18.22
N HIS A 623 -16.00 -17.68 -17.70
CA HIS A 623 -16.15 -17.29 -16.30
C HIS A 623 -17.10 -16.09 -16.24
N ALA A 624 -18.21 -16.24 -15.55
CA ALA A 624 -19.17 -15.16 -15.31
C ALA A 624 -19.28 -14.88 -13.83
N GLN A 625 -19.23 -13.61 -13.46
CA GLN A 625 -19.41 -13.15 -12.09
C GLN A 625 -20.46 -12.04 -12.08
N LEU A 626 -21.37 -12.08 -11.09
CA LEU A 626 -22.42 -11.09 -10.90
C LEU A 626 -22.52 -10.72 -9.42
N THR A 627 -22.24 -9.46 -9.10
CA THR A 627 -22.38 -8.90 -7.76
C THR A 627 -23.66 -8.10 -7.68
N LEU A 628 -24.55 -8.50 -6.77
CA LEU A 628 -25.85 -7.93 -6.58
C LEU A 628 -25.95 -7.24 -5.21
N TYR A 629 -26.48 -6.03 -5.22
CA TYR A 629 -26.93 -5.29 -4.04
C TYR A 629 -28.45 -5.39 -3.96
N TYR A 630 -28.97 -5.96 -2.89
CA TYR A 630 -30.41 -6.20 -2.74
C TYR A 630 -30.89 -5.88 -1.32
N CYS A 631 -32.09 -5.35 -1.19
CA CYS A 631 -32.64 -4.87 0.08
C CYS A 631 -34.01 -5.50 0.33
N ARG A 632 -34.41 -5.57 1.62
CA ARG A 632 -35.75 -5.99 2.00
C ARG A 632 -36.80 -4.95 1.60
N GLU A 633 -37.98 -5.43 1.24
CA GLU A 633 -39.13 -4.58 0.84
C GLU A 633 -39.83 -3.88 2.02
N ASP A 634 -39.53 -4.29 3.25
CA ASP A 634 -40.21 -3.85 4.47
C ASP A 634 -39.70 -2.50 5.05
N ASN A 635 -38.91 -1.74 4.28
CA ASN A 635 -38.29 -0.48 4.69
C ASN A 635 -37.44 -0.53 5.98
N THR A 636 -37.03 -1.72 6.44
CA THR A 636 -36.13 -1.87 7.60
C THR A 636 -34.69 -1.43 7.30
N GLY A 637 -34.41 -1.02 6.05
CA GLY A 637 -33.10 -0.57 5.61
C GLY A 637 -32.04 -1.67 5.52
N THR A 638 -32.42 -2.96 5.67
CA THR A 638 -31.46 -4.06 5.59
C THR A 638 -31.13 -4.38 4.14
N CYS A 639 -29.96 -3.93 3.70
CA CYS A 639 -29.40 -4.24 2.38
C CYS A 639 -28.26 -5.26 2.51
N ARG A 640 -28.09 -6.07 1.48
CA ARG A 640 -27.08 -7.14 1.42
C ARG A 640 -26.35 -7.11 0.09
N ILE A 641 -25.17 -7.74 0.07
CA ILE A 641 -24.36 -7.94 -1.14
C ILE A 641 -24.16 -9.44 -1.32
N LYS A 642 -24.36 -9.93 -2.53
CA LYS A 642 -24.03 -11.31 -2.92
C LYS A 642 -23.32 -11.32 -4.25
N THR A 643 -22.23 -12.07 -4.32
CA THR A 643 -21.53 -12.35 -5.57
C THR A 643 -21.78 -13.81 -5.97
N LEU A 644 -22.28 -14.01 -7.16
CA LEU A 644 -22.44 -15.32 -7.79
C LEU A 644 -21.39 -15.46 -8.88
N SER A 645 -20.70 -16.59 -8.94
CA SER A 645 -19.67 -16.90 -9.92
C SER A 645 -19.96 -18.23 -10.59
N TRP A 646 -19.90 -18.24 -11.93
CA TRP A 646 -20.10 -19.45 -12.74
C TRP A 646 -18.82 -19.76 -13.50
N VAL A 647 -18.41 -21.01 -13.46
CA VAL A 647 -17.35 -21.59 -14.30
C VAL A 647 -18.00 -22.53 -15.29
N VAL A 648 -17.98 -22.16 -16.57
CA VAL A 648 -18.74 -22.83 -17.62
C VAL A 648 -17.80 -23.38 -18.69
N PRO A 649 -17.51 -24.68 -18.71
CA PRO A 649 -16.81 -25.28 -19.84
C PRO A 649 -17.68 -25.18 -21.10
N VAL A 650 -17.14 -24.65 -22.18
CA VAL A 650 -17.84 -24.51 -23.47
C VAL A 650 -17.07 -25.20 -24.57
N GLU A 651 -17.79 -25.90 -25.42
CA GLU A 651 -17.31 -26.53 -26.65
C GLU A 651 -18.01 -25.88 -27.85
N VAL A 652 -17.26 -25.19 -28.69
CA VAL A 652 -17.79 -24.62 -29.92
C VAL A 652 -17.72 -25.67 -31.05
N THR A 653 -18.86 -25.94 -31.68
CA THR A 653 -18.99 -27.02 -32.65
C THR A 653 -20.02 -26.66 -33.75
N ASN A 654 -19.93 -27.31 -34.92
CA ASN A 654 -20.88 -27.18 -36.01
C ASN A 654 -22.08 -28.13 -35.92
N LYS A 655 -22.24 -28.89 -34.83
CA LYS A 655 -23.37 -29.80 -34.64
C LYS A 655 -24.70 -29.03 -34.62
N ALA A 656 -25.72 -29.59 -35.27
CA ALA A 656 -27.06 -28.99 -35.34
C ALA A 656 -27.72 -28.76 -33.97
N SER A 657 -27.35 -29.57 -32.98
CA SER A 657 -27.85 -29.46 -31.62
C SER A 657 -27.18 -28.36 -30.76
N ALA A 658 -26.11 -27.73 -31.30
CA ALA A 658 -25.39 -26.67 -30.57
C ALA A 658 -26.21 -25.38 -30.46
N SER A 659 -26.18 -24.75 -29.32
CA SER A 659 -26.99 -23.58 -28.95
C SER A 659 -26.30 -22.26 -29.35
N THR A 660 -27.09 -21.23 -29.55
CA THR A 660 -26.64 -19.82 -29.59
C THR A 660 -26.99 -19.07 -28.28
N GLU A 661 -27.64 -19.74 -27.34
CA GLU A 661 -27.97 -19.19 -26.04
C GLU A 661 -27.30 -20.01 -24.94
N LEU A 662 -26.62 -19.32 -24.00
CA LEU A 662 -26.02 -19.89 -22.81
C LEU A 662 -26.78 -19.40 -21.58
N LYS A 663 -27.37 -20.32 -20.82
CA LYS A 663 -28.20 -19.96 -19.64
C LYS A 663 -27.47 -20.31 -18.35
N LEU A 664 -27.34 -19.32 -17.47
CA LEU A 664 -26.81 -19.48 -16.12
C LEU A 664 -27.92 -19.15 -15.12
N ASN A 665 -28.07 -19.99 -14.13
CA ASN A 665 -29.05 -19.76 -13.06
C ASN A 665 -28.31 -19.64 -11.73
N GLY A 666 -28.80 -18.79 -10.86
CA GLY A 666 -28.33 -18.61 -9.50
C GLY A 666 -29.48 -18.37 -8.54
N VAL A 667 -29.34 -18.76 -7.30
CA VAL A 667 -30.30 -18.48 -6.23
C VAL A 667 -29.54 -17.78 -5.11
N VAL A 668 -30.05 -16.65 -4.68
CA VAL A 668 -29.55 -15.95 -3.49
C VAL A 668 -30.39 -16.36 -2.31
N THR A 669 -29.75 -16.91 -1.28
CA THR A 669 -30.43 -17.31 -0.03
C THR A 669 -30.57 -16.11 0.92
N ALA A 670 -31.56 -16.14 1.81
CA ALA A 670 -31.84 -15.06 2.75
C ALA A 670 -30.91 -15.01 3.97
N ASP A 671 -29.86 -15.86 4.03
CA ASP A 671 -28.99 -16.04 5.21
C ASP A 671 -28.02 -14.89 5.46
#